data_64fa2958c2b61356fde62d046514c7bb
#
_entry.id   64fa2958c2b61356fde62d046514c7bb
#
_cell.length_a   1.000
_cell.length_b   1.000
_cell.length_c   1.000
_cell.angle_alpha   90.00
_cell.angle_beta   90.00
_cell.angle_gamma   90.00
#
_symmetry.space_group_name_H-M   'P 1'
#
loop_
_entity.id
_entity.type
_entity.pdbx_description
1 polymer ?
#
loop_
_entity_poly.entity_id
_entity_poly.type
_entity_poly.pdbx_seq_one_letter_code
_entity_poly.pdbx_strand_id
1 'polypeptide(L)'
;MVEHTRTLDFKIAFAIGLGTMIAAGIFSLSGTAVAEIGSSAVIAFVIAAVIAGITAASYSEFASIYSENGGGYLFSSRTFEHDRLIYAIGAMLFLGYTGTTAFYLATMDEWFVRFIYPEWLHFLPHGTSGVVVALLLGTLNARGTEESGTFQLLVTGAKVAVLLAFIGGAFAYEGPTTAVGTFAGGFETDAVGIVTIAALAFITFFGFSAIAASAGEIIEPRRTVPLAIAASIITVTILYAFVIVAMVNSPIPADVIAEEGETAMGRVAAAFIGPIGQSLIVAGAIFSMVSASNASILAASGIGSLMGRQGQAPRPFSRVHPQYGTPFWSVVAATGTIIGLIALFIGVFPAEGGLIPFDLTVPVPLVGDVVLTDLGLTPLTGFATLNLLLPLSVVNIALIYSRRRFPDIERGFRVPGVPLVPVLGIVANLALIYNLPFKGVVTGVLSVVVVVGAYLLWGGAPDVEELYEPVVESATTPSVEDEPERNRVLVPVARPERASTYVRLVETLTRGQADEPFVEVLTITQIPDQTPYEVVGDAAQGRVDRIEARLADEDLSIEYTVSGHISRDIAFDIVQTARNTEADAVVMGYPETHHEVAETVEYEAPCSVYFASGFDDAATDFSTVNVGAGGGPHHRGLLPVVRRLGGLGMTVNVVGVTPDDDRGAEEAGTPETIADTVDTLEGVERLQQREVQALSVARGLVDTAAENGGVLFIGATRTRRLRRWILGGTPDQVIQRAEAAGVPVIVFAASRGVQGRFEEYTYPVVRRLRRMFSSSYPSRGAVDDRVQDEEVETRSDGGSD
;
A
#
# COMPACT_ATOMS: atom_id res chain seq x y z
N MET A 1 -8.72 12.22 10.14
CA MET A 1 -8.64 12.15 8.66
C MET A 1 -9.35 13.37 8.08
N VAL A 2 -8.68 14.11 7.20
CA VAL A 2 -9.42 15.09 6.41
C VAL A 2 -10.29 14.25 5.46
N GLU A 3 -11.58 14.22 5.69
CA GLU A 3 -12.53 13.70 4.71
C GLU A 3 -12.25 14.43 3.39
N HIS A 4 -11.76 13.72 2.38
CA HIS A 4 -11.64 14.29 1.05
C HIS A 4 -13.04 14.70 0.64
N THR A 5 -13.31 16.00 0.65
CA THR A 5 -14.58 16.55 0.18
C THR A 5 -14.74 16.10 -1.27
N ARG A 6 -15.72 15.25 -1.53
CA ARG A 6 -16.07 14.76 -2.88
C ARG A 6 -16.47 15.94 -3.73
N THR A 7 -15.59 16.33 -4.65
CA THR A 7 -15.74 17.57 -5.45
C THR A 7 -15.92 17.29 -6.94
N LEU A 8 -15.61 16.04 -7.40
CA LEU A 8 -15.63 15.70 -8.81
C LEU A 8 -17.01 15.20 -9.24
N ASP A 9 -17.72 16.01 -10.00
CA ASP A 9 -18.98 15.63 -10.63
C ASP A 9 -18.75 14.75 -11.88
N PHE A 10 -19.85 14.28 -12.51
CA PHE A 10 -19.78 13.46 -13.73
C PHE A 10 -18.98 14.15 -14.85
N LYS A 11 -19.12 15.46 -15.03
CA LYS A 11 -18.46 16.18 -16.14
C LYS A 11 -16.95 16.20 -15.95
N ILE A 12 -16.51 16.40 -14.71
CA ILE A 12 -15.09 16.42 -14.37
C ILE A 12 -14.51 15.00 -14.45
N ALA A 13 -15.20 13.99 -13.91
CA ALA A 13 -14.78 12.60 -14.02
C ALA A 13 -14.69 12.13 -15.49
N PHE A 14 -15.66 12.50 -16.33
CA PHE A 14 -15.64 12.26 -17.76
C PHE A 14 -14.46 12.97 -18.43
N ALA A 15 -14.20 14.23 -18.08
CA ALA A 15 -13.08 15.00 -18.63
C ALA A 15 -11.72 14.41 -18.23
N ILE A 16 -11.58 13.89 -17.00
CA ILE A 16 -10.37 13.17 -16.57
C ILE A 16 -10.13 11.94 -17.44
N GLY A 17 -11.13 11.09 -17.61
CA GLY A 17 -11.01 9.90 -18.45
C GLY A 17 -10.73 10.20 -19.90
N LEU A 18 -11.51 11.10 -20.50
CA LEU A 18 -11.33 11.53 -21.90
C LEU A 18 -9.97 12.20 -22.11
N GLY A 19 -9.56 13.08 -21.19
CA GLY A 19 -8.29 13.81 -21.27
C GLY A 19 -7.06 12.93 -21.09
N THR A 20 -7.14 11.86 -20.30
CA THR A 20 -6.04 10.90 -20.14
C THR A 20 -5.95 9.91 -21.30
N MET A 21 -7.07 9.58 -21.92
CA MET A 21 -7.07 8.74 -23.13
C MET A 21 -6.51 9.51 -24.34
N ILE A 22 -6.88 10.78 -24.53
CA ILE A 22 -6.34 11.63 -25.61
C ILE A 22 -4.91 12.08 -25.22
N ALA A 23 -3.94 11.25 -25.58
CA ALA A 23 -2.51 11.46 -25.28
C ALA A 23 -1.65 11.06 -26.50
N ALA A 24 -0.40 10.65 -26.30
CA ALA A 24 0.51 10.26 -27.38
C ALA A 24 -0.10 9.24 -28.35
N GLY A 25 -0.90 8.30 -27.83
CA GLY A 25 -1.41 7.19 -28.62
C GLY A 25 -2.14 7.60 -29.88
N ILE A 26 -3.08 8.53 -29.86
CA ILE A 26 -3.79 8.93 -31.09
C ILE A 26 -2.94 9.82 -31.97
N PHE A 27 -2.12 10.69 -31.39
CA PHE A 27 -1.26 11.59 -32.21
C PHE A 27 -0.10 10.85 -32.88
N SER A 28 0.40 9.77 -32.26
CA SER A 28 1.56 9.00 -32.68
C SER A 28 1.15 7.69 -33.38
N LEU A 29 0.40 6.80 -32.71
CA LEU A 29 0.09 5.49 -33.25
C LEU A 29 -0.87 5.53 -34.46
N SER A 30 -1.62 6.61 -34.69
CA SER A 30 -2.50 6.72 -35.83
C SER A 30 -1.73 6.72 -37.15
N GLY A 31 -0.55 7.37 -37.20
CA GLY A 31 0.33 7.37 -38.38
C GLY A 31 0.87 5.98 -38.68
N THR A 32 1.50 5.36 -37.67
CA THR A 32 2.04 3.99 -37.78
C THR A 32 0.94 2.98 -38.15
N ALA A 33 -0.24 3.06 -37.52
CA ALA A 33 -1.35 2.15 -37.81
C ALA A 33 -1.84 2.25 -39.24
N VAL A 34 -2.01 3.48 -39.78
CA VAL A 34 -2.47 3.68 -41.15
C VAL A 34 -1.38 3.28 -42.15
N ALA A 35 -0.12 3.51 -41.84
CA ALA A 35 1.00 3.07 -42.71
C ALA A 35 1.10 1.55 -42.84
N GLU A 36 0.84 0.81 -41.73
CA GLU A 36 0.95 -0.66 -41.70
C GLU A 36 -0.28 -1.40 -42.24
N ILE A 37 -1.49 -0.96 -41.89
CA ILE A 37 -2.74 -1.70 -42.17
C ILE A 37 -3.86 -0.85 -42.82
N GLY A 38 -3.53 0.34 -43.30
CA GLY A 38 -4.50 1.20 -44.00
C GLY A 38 -5.76 1.49 -43.20
N SER A 39 -6.92 1.40 -43.86
CA SER A 39 -8.25 1.61 -43.23
C SER A 39 -8.57 0.61 -42.14
N SER A 40 -7.95 -0.57 -42.17
CA SER A 40 -8.14 -1.62 -41.12
C SER A 40 -7.65 -1.19 -39.76
N ALA A 41 -6.87 -0.09 -39.64
CA ALA A 41 -6.49 0.54 -38.37
C ALA A 41 -7.73 0.90 -37.51
N VAL A 42 -8.85 1.27 -38.12
CA VAL A 42 -10.10 1.51 -37.36
C VAL A 42 -10.58 0.26 -36.63
N ILE A 43 -10.44 -0.91 -37.26
CA ILE A 43 -10.83 -2.20 -36.62
C ILE A 43 -9.93 -2.47 -35.45
N ALA A 44 -8.62 -2.23 -35.58
CA ALA A 44 -7.65 -2.41 -34.50
C ALA A 44 -7.99 -1.54 -33.28
N PHE A 45 -8.28 -0.26 -33.49
CA PHE A 45 -8.67 0.65 -32.39
C PHE A 45 -10.03 0.26 -31.77
N VAL A 46 -11.01 -0.20 -32.56
CA VAL A 46 -12.29 -0.71 -32.03
C VAL A 46 -12.08 -1.98 -31.20
N ILE A 47 -11.22 -2.91 -31.65
CA ILE A 47 -10.86 -4.11 -30.88
C ILE A 47 -10.23 -3.71 -29.54
N ALA A 48 -9.26 -2.80 -29.56
CA ALA A 48 -8.63 -2.28 -28.34
C ALA A 48 -9.66 -1.66 -27.39
N ALA A 49 -10.60 -0.85 -27.92
CA ALA A 49 -11.68 -0.24 -27.13
C ALA A 49 -12.62 -1.28 -26.50
N VAL A 50 -13.01 -2.32 -27.24
CA VAL A 50 -13.88 -3.39 -26.73
C VAL A 50 -13.17 -4.14 -25.61
N ILE A 51 -11.89 -4.50 -25.77
CA ILE A 51 -11.09 -5.19 -24.76
C ILE A 51 -10.93 -4.30 -23.52
N ALA A 52 -10.63 -3.01 -23.71
CA ALA A 52 -10.55 -2.03 -22.63
C ALA A 52 -11.91 -1.92 -21.91
N GLY A 53 -13.03 -1.86 -22.65
CA GLY A 53 -14.38 -1.79 -22.11
C GLY A 53 -14.78 -2.99 -21.25
N ILE A 54 -14.38 -4.21 -21.63
CA ILE A 54 -14.61 -5.43 -20.85
C ILE A 54 -13.90 -5.34 -19.50
N THR A 55 -12.63 -4.95 -19.51
CA THR A 55 -11.83 -4.82 -18.29
C THR A 55 -12.30 -3.62 -17.46
N ALA A 56 -12.62 -2.51 -18.11
CA ALA A 56 -13.16 -1.31 -17.47
C ALA A 56 -14.51 -1.55 -16.76
N ALA A 57 -15.32 -2.49 -17.24
CA ALA A 57 -16.53 -2.93 -16.54
C ALA A 57 -16.18 -3.58 -15.19
N SER A 58 -15.15 -4.41 -15.11
CA SER A 58 -14.66 -5.00 -13.85
C SER A 58 -14.16 -3.91 -12.88
N TYR A 59 -13.42 -2.92 -13.39
CA TYR A 59 -12.99 -1.75 -12.60
C TYR A 59 -14.19 -0.94 -12.09
N SER A 60 -15.22 -0.75 -12.93
CA SER A 60 -16.44 -0.05 -12.55
C SER A 60 -17.19 -0.73 -11.41
N GLU A 61 -17.25 -2.07 -11.41
CA GLU A 61 -17.87 -2.80 -10.33
C GLU A 61 -17.08 -2.63 -9.02
N PHE A 62 -15.75 -2.79 -9.05
CA PHE A 62 -14.93 -2.58 -7.87
C PHE A 62 -14.97 -1.14 -7.35
N ALA A 63 -14.90 -0.13 -8.23
CA ALA A 63 -15.01 1.27 -7.83
C ALA A 63 -16.39 1.61 -7.23
N SER A 64 -17.43 0.84 -7.58
CA SER A 64 -18.76 0.98 -6.96
C SER A 64 -18.84 0.35 -5.56
N ILE A 65 -17.91 -0.54 -5.20
CA ILE A 65 -17.77 -1.13 -3.86
C ILE A 65 -16.81 -0.28 -3.02
N TYR A 66 -15.60 -0.07 -3.54
CA TYR A 66 -14.51 0.63 -2.86
C TYR A 66 -14.41 2.06 -3.41
N SER A 67 -15.04 3.00 -2.72
CA SER A 67 -15.06 4.43 -3.09
C SER A 67 -13.81 5.16 -2.56
N GLU A 68 -12.64 4.56 -2.73
CA GLU A 68 -11.34 5.04 -2.27
C GLU A 68 -10.39 5.22 -3.47
N ASN A 69 -9.33 6.03 -3.28
CA ASN A 69 -8.28 6.23 -4.28
C ASN A 69 -7.32 5.03 -4.30
N GLY A 70 -6.87 4.59 -5.48
CA GLY A 70 -5.90 3.50 -5.62
C GLY A 70 -6.15 2.52 -6.78
N GLY A 71 -7.36 2.54 -7.33
CA GLY A 71 -7.70 1.79 -8.56
C GLY A 71 -7.39 0.29 -8.48
N GLY A 72 -6.82 -0.27 -9.55
CA GLY A 72 -6.59 -1.72 -9.67
C GLY A 72 -5.71 -2.35 -8.60
N TYR A 73 -4.78 -1.58 -8.02
CA TYR A 73 -3.99 -2.05 -6.89
C TYR A 73 -4.86 -2.24 -5.64
N LEU A 74 -5.66 -1.23 -5.29
CA LEU A 74 -6.60 -1.29 -4.17
C LEU A 74 -7.56 -2.48 -4.33
N PHE A 75 -8.17 -2.66 -5.51
CA PHE A 75 -9.10 -3.76 -5.76
C PHE A 75 -8.46 -5.13 -5.57
N SER A 76 -7.20 -5.27 -5.97
CA SER A 76 -6.45 -6.51 -5.82
C SER A 76 -6.03 -6.76 -4.38
N SER A 77 -5.58 -5.72 -3.66
CA SER A 77 -5.18 -5.83 -2.26
C SER A 77 -6.37 -6.17 -1.35
N ARG A 78 -7.56 -5.65 -1.67
CA ARG A 78 -8.82 -5.96 -0.94
C ARG A 78 -9.40 -7.34 -1.28
N THR A 79 -8.93 -7.98 -2.36
CA THR A 79 -9.50 -9.24 -2.83
C THR A 79 -8.62 -10.44 -2.52
N PHE A 80 -7.28 -10.32 -2.66
CA PHE A 80 -6.35 -11.42 -2.50
C PHE A 80 -5.64 -11.39 -1.14
N GLU A 81 -5.24 -12.58 -0.67
CA GLU A 81 -4.60 -12.78 0.64
C GLU A 81 -3.07 -12.93 0.55
N HIS A 82 -2.52 -12.93 -0.66
CA HIS A 82 -1.12 -13.28 -0.90
C HIS A 82 -0.28 -12.02 -1.16
N ASP A 83 0.44 -11.53 -0.15
CA ASP A 83 1.31 -10.35 -0.23
C ASP A 83 2.21 -10.31 -1.46
N ARG A 84 2.77 -11.46 -1.86
CA ARG A 84 3.65 -11.55 -3.04
C ARG A 84 2.90 -11.24 -4.34
N LEU A 85 1.65 -11.73 -4.45
CA LEU A 85 0.80 -11.45 -5.61
C LEU A 85 0.39 -9.98 -5.62
N ILE A 86 -0.05 -9.46 -4.49
CA ILE A 86 -0.46 -8.08 -4.32
C ILE A 86 0.71 -7.15 -4.65
N TYR A 87 1.90 -7.45 -4.11
CA TYR A 87 3.12 -6.71 -4.46
C TYR A 87 3.41 -6.72 -5.96
N ALA A 88 3.38 -7.91 -6.58
CA ALA A 88 3.65 -8.03 -8.01
C ALA A 88 2.67 -7.19 -8.85
N ILE A 89 1.37 -7.18 -8.49
CA ILE A 89 0.36 -6.37 -9.14
C ILE A 89 0.65 -4.87 -8.97
N GLY A 90 0.96 -4.43 -7.74
CA GLY A 90 1.31 -3.04 -7.45
C GLY A 90 2.55 -2.58 -8.21
N ALA A 91 3.60 -3.39 -8.19
CA ALA A 91 4.84 -3.13 -8.90
C ALA A 91 4.64 -3.05 -10.42
N MET A 92 3.87 -3.99 -11.00
CA MET A 92 3.52 -3.94 -12.43
C MET A 92 2.70 -2.71 -12.78
N LEU A 93 1.69 -2.35 -11.99
CA LEU A 93 0.91 -1.13 -12.22
C LEU A 93 1.79 0.12 -12.11
N PHE A 94 2.67 0.19 -11.13
CA PHE A 94 3.62 1.29 -10.97
C PHE A 94 4.53 1.41 -12.21
N LEU A 95 5.11 0.28 -12.67
CA LEU A 95 5.92 0.22 -13.89
C LEU A 95 5.10 0.52 -15.15
N GLY A 96 3.85 0.10 -15.20
CA GLY A 96 2.93 0.38 -16.30
C GLY A 96 2.62 1.87 -16.42
N TYR A 97 2.26 2.55 -15.36
CA TYR A 97 2.01 4.00 -15.37
C TYR A 97 3.28 4.81 -15.65
N THR A 98 4.41 4.45 -15.03
CA THR A 98 5.70 5.12 -15.31
C THR A 98 6.19 4.83 -16.71
N GLY A 99 6.00 3.61 -17.24
CA GLY A 99 6.30 3.25 -18.62
C GLY A 99 5.43 4.00 -19.64
N THR A 100 4.13 4.16 -19.34
CA THR A 100 3.21 4.96 -20.16
C THR A 100 3.64 6.42 -20.20
N THR A 101 4.02 6.97 -19.05
CA THR A 101 4.54 8.35 -18.98
C THR A 101 5.84 8.50 -19.74
N ALA A 102 6.76 7.53 -19.60
CA ALA A 102 8.02 7.52 -20.36
C ALA A 102 7.75 7.47 -21.87
N PHE A 103 6.79 6.66 -22.33
CA PHE A 103 6.37 6.63 -23.73
C PHE A 103 5.79 7.99 -24.18
N TYR A 104 4.92 8.62 -23.40
CA TYR A 104 4.35 9.92 -23.75
C TYR A 104 5.43 11.02 -23.86
N LEU A 105 6.35 11.08 -22.92
CA LEU A 105 7.41 12.08 -22.90
C LEU A 105 8.51 11.80 -23.92
N ALA A 106 8.81 10.54 -24.22
CA ALA A 106 9.72 10.17 -25.28
C ALA A 106 9.13 10.48 -26.67
N THR A 107 7.85 10.18 -26.89
CA THR A 107 7.14 10.58 -28.11
C THR A 107 7.09 12.10 -28.24
N MET A 108 6.86 12.82 -27.15
CA MET A 108 6.91 14.29 -27.17
C MET A 108 8.28 14.81 -27.60
N ASP A 109 9.37 14.18 -27.17
CA ASP A 109 10.73 14.53 -27.59
C ASP A 109 10.90 14.41 -29.10
N GLU A 110 10.39 13.36 -29.77
CA GLU A 110 10.40 13.21 -31.23
C GLU A 110 9.67 14.38 -31.93
N TRP A 111 8.51 14.82 -31.33
CA TRP A 111 7.80 15.98 -31.86
C TRP A 111 8.59 17.29 -31.68
N PHE A 112 9.32 17.45 -30.56
CA PHE A 112 10.23 18.58 -30.36
C PHE A 112 11.38 18.58 -31.38
N VAL A 113 12.03 17.43 -31.53
CA VAL A 113 13.13 17.29 -32.51
C VAL A 113 12.65 17.57 -33.93
N ARG A 114 11.48 17.06 -34.31
CA ARG A 114 10.95 17.16 -35.65
C ARG A 114 10.41 18.54 -36.04
N PHE A 115 9.75 19.24 -35.11
CA PHE A 115 9.00 20.45 -35.44
C PHE A 115 9.45 21.73 -34.70
N ILE A 116 10.19 21.60 -33.60
CA ILE A 116 10.48 22.74 -32.70
C ILE A 116 11.98 23.03 -32.64
N TYR A 117 12.84 22.01 -32.56
CA TYR A 117 14.27 22.23 -32.42
C TYR A 117 14.87 22.87 -33.67
N PRO A 118 15.61 23.99 -33.49
CA PRO A 118 16.46 24.50 -34.57
C PRO A 118 17.64 23.54 -34.77
N GLU A 119 18.24 23.52 -35.98
CA GLU A 119 19.31 22.61 -36.35
C GLU A 119 20.50 22.56 -35.36
N TRP A 120 20.80 23.67 -34.73
CA TRP A 120 21.87 23.75 -33.75
C TRP A 120 21.56 23.02 -32.39
N LEU A 121 20.35 22.60 -32.16
CA LEU A 121 19.97 21.79 -30.99
C LEU A 121 19.93 20.28 -31.29
N HIS A 122 20.05 19.84 -32.53
CA HIS A 122 20.01 18.42 -32.90
C HIS A 122 21.22 17.62 -32.39
N PHE A 123 22.21 18.26 -31.73
CA PHE A 123 23.28 17.55 -31.03
C PHE A 123 22.82 16.98 -29.65
N LEU A 124 21.66 17.38 -29.17
CA LEU A 124 21.16 16.85 -27.90
C LEU A 124 20.75 15.38 -28.05
N PRO A 125 21.07 14.53 -27.08
CA PRO A 125 20.60 13.15 -27.09
C PRO A 125 19.07 13.06 -27.14
N HIS A 126 18.55 12.09 -27.90
CA HIS A 126 17.14 11.80 -27.94
C HIS A 126 16.60 11.52 -26.53
N GLY A 127 15.40 11.97 -26.23
CA GLY A 127 14.77 11.89 -24.92
C GLY A 127 15.06 13.08 -23.98
N THR A 128 15.92 14.03 -24.38
CA THR A 128 16.32 15.16 -23.52
C THR A 128 15.14 16.03 -23.11
N SER A 129 14.26 16.46 -24.00
CA SER A 129 13.07 17.26 -23.65
C SER A 129 12.10 16.44 -22.78
N GLY A 130 11.99 15.14 -23.04
CA GLY A 130 11.20 14.22 -22.22
C GLY A 130 11.68 14.18 -20.77
N VAL A 131 13.00 14.06 -20.55
CA VAL A 131 13.61 14.09 -19.21
C VAL A 131 13.39 15.45 -18.53
N VAL A 132 13.58 16.55 -19.24
CA VAL A 132 13.35 17.90 -18.67
C VAL A 132 11.90 18.08 -18.23
N VAL A 133 10.94 17.67 -19.05
CA VAL A 133 9.51 17.76 -18.71
C VAL A 133 9.16 16.79 -17.58
N ALA A 134 9.75 15.57 -17.55
CA ALA A 134 9.57 14.65 -16.41
C ALA A 134 10.02 15.28 -15.09
N LEU A 135 11.17 15.95 -15.07
CA LEU A 135 11.66 16.67 -13.89
C LEU A 135 10.75 17.82 -13.47
N LEU A 136 10.25 18.59 -14.44
CA LEU A 136 9.31 19.70 -14.20
C LEU A 136 8.00 19.18 -13.59
N LEU A 137 7.39 18.16 -14.21
CA LEU A 137 6.15 17.56 -13.74
C LEU A 137 6.35 16.88 -12.38
N GLY A 138 7.45 16.15 -12.19
CA GLY A 138 7.79 15.54 -10.91
C GLY A 138 7.93 16.56 -9.80
N THR A 139 8.59 17.70 -10.07
CA THR A 139 8.73 18.81 -9.10
C THR A 139 7.37 19.44 -8.78
N LEU A 140 6.53 19.62 -9.80
CA LEU A 140 5.17 20.18 -9.67
C LEU A 140 4.31 19.26 -8.76
N ASN A 141 4.28 17.97 -9.06
CA ASN A 141 3.53 16.98 -8.29
C ASN A 141 4.06 16.83 -6.86
N ALA A 142 5.39 16.90 -6.67
CA ALA A 142 6.00 16.85 -5.35
C ALA A 142 5.60 18.04 -4.46
N ARG A 143 5.35 19.22 -5.06
CA ARG A 143 4.92 20.42 -4.36
C ARG A 143 3.41 20.52 -4.13
N GLY A 144 2.62 19.60 -4.69
CA GLY A 144 1.18 19.55 -4.46
C GLY A 144 0.43 20.71 -5.13
N THR A 145 0.44 20.77 -6.45
CA THR A 145 -0.43 21.70 -7.17
C THR A 145 -1.78 21.04 -7.37
N GLU A 146 -2.81 21.57 -6.72
CA GLU A 146 -4.20 21.17 -6.98
C GLU A 146 -4.62 21.66 -8.36
N GLU A 147 -4.73 20.73 -9.32
CA GLU A 147 -5.42 21.03 -10.58
C GLU A 147 -6.93 21.11 -10.29
N SER A 148 -7.52 22.28 -10.47
CA SER A 148 -8.98 22.40 -10.32
C SER A 148 -9.67 21.55 -11.40
N GLY A 149 -10.79 20.87 -11.05
CA GLY A 149 -11.57 20.08 -12.01
C GLY A 149 -12.04 20.92 -13.22
N THR A 150 -12.24 22.23 -13.05
CA THR A 150 -12.54 23.18 -14.14
C THR A 150 -11.37 23.31 -15.12
N PHE A 151 -10.13 23.35 -14.61
CA PHE A 151 -8.94 23.41 -15.47
C PHE A 151 -8.83 22.13 -16.32
N GLN A 152 -9.02 20.97 -15.72
CA GLN A 152 -9.01 19.68 -16.45
C GLN A 152 -10.09 19.63 -17.54
N LEU A 153 -11.27 20.17 -17.29
CA LEU A 153 -12.36 20.23 -18.27
C LEU A 153 -12.00 21.15 -19.46
N LEU A 154 -11.36 22.28 -19.19
CA LEU A 154 -10.90 23.21 -20.21
C LEU A 154 -9.79 22.60 -21.07
N VAL A 155 -8.81 21.94 -20.42
CA VAL A 155 -7.71 21.24 -21.07
C VAL A 155 -8.22 20.13 -21.99
N THR A 156 -9.13 19.30 -21.49
CA THR A 156 -9.75 18.21 -22.26
C THR A 156 -10.56 18.75 -23.44
N GLY A 157 -11.32 19.82 -23.22
CA GLY A 157 -12.06 20.52 -24.28
C GLY A 157 -11.14 21.03 -25.40
N ALA A 158 -10.01 21.61 -25.05
CA ALA A 158 -9.01 22.08 -26.02
C ALA A 158 -8.43 20.91 -26.86
N LYS A 159 -8.08 19.78 -26.22
CA LYS A 159 -7.60 18.57 -26.92
C LYS A 159 -8.63 18.05 -27.94
N VAL A 160 -9.89 17.95 -27.53
CA VAL A 160 -10.99 17.51 -28.41
C VAL A 160 -11.16 18.51 -29.59
N ALA A 161 -11.12 19.82 -29.31
CA ALA A 161 -11.24 20.84 -30.36
C ALA A 161 -10.12 20.74 -31.41
N VAL A 162 -8.88 20.48 -30.98
CA VAL A 162 -7.74 20.26 -31.90
C VAL A 162 -7.99 19.05 -32.80
N LEU A 163 -8.44 17.91 -32.25
CA LEU A 163 -8.74 16.72 -33.05
C LEU A 163 -9.94 16.94 -33.99
N LEU A 164 -10.98 17.65 -33.55
CA LEU A 164 -12.12 18.01 -34.39
C LEU A 164 -11.72 18.95 -35.51
N ALA A 165 -10.80 19.91 -35.30
CA ALA A 165 -10.25 20.77 -36.33
C ALA A 165 -9.47 19.96 -37.36
N PHE A 166 -8.68 18.96 -36.93
CA PHE A 166 -7.97 18.04 -37.84
C PHE A 166 -8.93 17.23 -38.70
N ILE A 167 -9.95 16.60 -38.07
CA ILE A 167 -10.98 15.82 -38.77
C ILE A 167 -11.74 16.75 -39.77
N GLY A 168 -12.15 17.92 -39.29
CA GLY A 168 -12.87 18.91 -40.12
C GLY A 168 -12.02 19.37 -41.31
N GLY A 169 -10.73 19.58 -41.12
CA GLY A 169 -9.76 19.92 -42.20
C GLY A 169 -9.68 18.84 -43.29
N ALA A 170 -9.61 17.56 -42.86
CA ALA A 170 -9.56 16.43 -43.80
C ALA A 170 -10.83 16.34 -44.66
N PHE A 171 -12.00 16.43 -44.01
CA PHE A 171 -13.30 16.41 -44.73
C PHE A 171 -13.55 17.66 -45.61
N ALA A 172 -13.00 18.81 -45.24
CA ALA A 172 -13.08 20.02 -46.05
C ALA A 172 -12.17 19.95 -47.30
N TYR A 173 -11.02 19.25 -47.17
CA TYR A 173 -10.06 19.11 -48.24
C TYR A 173 -10.52 18.14 -49.34
N GLU A 174 -10.93 16.92 -48.96
CA GLU A 174 -11.30 15.85 -49.89
C GLU A 174 -12.82 15.87 -50.29
N GLY A 175 -13.61 16.43 -49.43
CA GLY A 175 -15.06 16.30 -49.49
C GLY A 175 -15.55 14.96 -48.89
N PRO A 176 -16.72 14.96 -48.20
CA PRO A 176 -17.17 13.80 -47.41
C PRO A 176 -17.44 12.54 -48.23
N THR A 177 -17.88 12.64 -49.45
CA THR A 177 -18.18 11.48 -50.32
C THR A 177 -16.90 10.81 -50.83
N THR A 178 -15.87 11.58 -51.19
CA THR A 178 -14.59 11.08 -51.60
C THR A 178 -13.87 10.43 -50.42
N ALA A 179 -13.89 11.09 -49.26
CA ALA A 179 -13.27 10.57 -48.05
C ALA A 179 -13.84 9.20 -47.62
N VAL A 180 -15.15 9.01 -47.69
CA VAL A 180 -15.79 7.72 -47.45
C VAL A 180 -15.41 6.67 -48.47
N GLY A 181 -15.30 7.06 -49.75
CA GLY A 181 -14.91 6.17 -50.86
C GLY A 181 -13.46 5.67 -50.71
N THR A 182 -12.51 6.56 -50.43
CA THR A 182 -11.10 6.25 -50.21
C THR A 182 -10.95 5.32 -48.96
N PHE A 183 -11.60 5.68 -47.88
CA PHE A 183 -11.59 4.87 -46.66
C PHE A 183 -12.15 3.47 -46.88
N ALA A 184 -13.28 3.34 -47.59
CA ALA A 184 -13.91 2.06 -47.91
C ALA A 184 -13.06 1.17 -48.85
N GLY A 185 -12.22 1.78 -49.69
CA GLY A 185 -11.31 1.06 -50.60
C GLY A 185 -9.96 0.64 -49.96
N GLY A 186 -9.61 1.19 -48.79
CA GLY A 186 -8.30 1.00 -48.16
C GLY A 186 -8.24 -0.11 -47.09
N PHE A 187 -9.25 -0.99 -47.02
CA PHE A 187 -9.24 -2.10 -46.06
C PHE A 187 -8.32 -3.24 -46.50
N GLU A 188 -7.39 -3.62 -45.63
CA GLU A 188 -6.50 -4.75 -45.80
C GLU A 188 -6.93 -5.94 -44.99
N THR A 189 -6.62 -7.16 -45.41
CA THR A 189 -7.04 -8.42 -44.74
C THR A 189 -5.94 -9.00 -43.87
N ASP A 190 -5.01 -8.19 -43.38
CA ASP A 190 -3.93 -8.61 -42.48
C ASP A 190 -4.46 -8.72 -41.04
N ALA A 191 -4.94 -9.91 -40.68
CA ALA A 191 -5.42 -10.17 -39.34
C ALA A 191 -4.34 -10.07 -38.26
N VAL A 192 -3.09 -10.40 -38.57
CA VAL A 192 -1.97 -10.31 -37.62
C VAL A 192 -1.61 -8.85 -37.36
N GLY A 193 -1.46 -8.04 -38.41
CA GLY A 193 -1.23 -6.61 -38.30
C GLY A 193 -2.33 -5.91 -37.50
N ILE A 194 -3.60 -6.25 -37.77
CA ILE A 194 -4.75 -5.69 -36.99
C ILE A 194 -4.62 -5.98 -35.50
N VAL A 195 -4.29 -7.22 -35.10
CA VAL A 195 -4.17 -7.57 -33.67
C VAL A 195 -2.91 -6.94 -33.06
N THR A 196 -1.80 -6.83 -33.81
CA THR A 196 -0.59 -6.17 -33.35
C THR A 196 -0.83 -4.68 -33.10
N ILE A 197 -1.47 -3.99 -34.03
CA ILE A 197 -1.85 -2.58 -33.84
C ILE A 197 -2.86 -2.42 -32.71
N ALA A 198 -3.83 -3.35 -32.55
CA ALA A 198 -4.76 -3.32 -31.42
C ALA A 198 -4.02 -3.46 -30.08
N ALA A 199 -2.97 -4.28 -30.01
CA ALA A 199 -2.15 -4.44 -28.82
C ALA A 199 -1.39 -3.15 -28.46
N LEU A 200 -0.82 -2.46 -29.45
CA LEU A 200 -0.18 -1.17 -29.25
C LEU A 200 -1.19 -0.07 -28.90
N ALA A 201 -2.33 -0.04 -29.60
CA ALA A 201 -3.38 0.96 -29.39
C ALA A 201 -4.06 0.83 -28.03
N PHE A 202 -3.98 -0.32 -27.35
CA PHE A 202 -4.60 -0.53 -26.04
C PHE A 202 -4.15 0.52 -25.00
N ILE A 203 -2.89 0.93 -25.03
CA ILE A 203 -2.34 1.95 -24.11
C ILE A 203 -3.13 3.25 -24.16
N THR A 204 -3.75 3.57 -25.32
CA THR A 204 -4.53 4.81 -25.50
C THR A 204 -5.86 4.78 -24.74
N PHE A 205 -6.40 3.60 -24.46
CA PHE A 205 -7.67 3.43 -23.75
C PHE A 205 -7.48 3.26 -22.24
N PHE A 206 -6.27 3.07 -21.76
CA PHE A 206 -5.99 2.80 -20.34
C PHE A 206 -6.40 3.96 -19.40
N GLY A 207 -6.61 5.16 -19.96
CA GLY A 207 -7.09 6.33 -19.20
C GLY A 207 -8.39 6.12 -18.39
N PHE A 208 -9.17 5.06 -18.65
CA PHE A 208 -10.33 4.71 -17.81
C PHE A 208 -9.92 4.41 -16.36
N SER A 209 -8.71 3.89 -16.17
CA SER A 209 -8.19 3.56 -14.86
C SER A 209 -7.96 4.80 -13.97
N ALA A 210 -7.72 5.97 -14.58
CA ALA A 210 -7.59 7.23 -13.85
C ALA A 210 -8.91 7.64 -13.17
N ILE A 211 -10.06 7.41 -13.82
CA ILE A 211 -11.39 7.64 -13.21
C ILE A 211 -11.57 6.74 -11.99
N ALA A 212 -11.24 5.45 -12.12
CA ALA A 212 -11.35 4.49 -11.02
C ALA A 212 -10.35 4.77 -9.88
N ALA A 213 -9.16 5.28 -10.22
CA ALA A 213 -8.14 5.65 -9.24
C ALA A 213 -8.53 6.88 -8.40
N SER A 214 -9.39 7.75 -8.92
CA SER A 214 -9.92 8.95 -8.26
C SER A 214 -11.32 8.76 -7.64
N ALA A 215 -11.75 7.51 -7.47
CA ALA A 215 -13.13 7.20 -7.01
C ALA A 215 -13.48 7.83 -5.65
N GLY A 216 -12.49 8.03 -4.76
CA GLY A 216 -12.67 8.66 -3.46
C GLY A 216 -13.06 10.14 -3.52
N GLU A 217 -12.75 10.84 -4.63
CA GLU A 217 -13.02 12.26 -4.83
C GLU A 217 -14.30 12.50 -5.65
N ILE A 218 -14.88 11.44 -6.23
CA ILE A 218 -16.04 11.53 -7.11
C ILE A 218 -17.35 11.56 -6.31
N ILE A 219 -18.25 12.48 -6.67
CA ILE A 219 -19.59 12.57 -6.10
C ILE A 219 -20.43 11.40 -6.61
N GLU A 220 -21.10 10.69 -5.70
CA GLU A 220 -21.89 9.46 -5.99
C GLU A 220 -21.08 8.43 -6.82
N PRO A 221 -19.91 7.96 -6.34
CA PRO A 221 -19.01 7.14 -7.15
C PRO A 221 -19.66 5.85 -7.65
N ARG A 222 -20.57 5.26 -6.88
CA ARG A 222 -21.33 4.04 -7.25
C ARG A 222 -22.04 4.13 -8.60
N ARG A 223 -22.45 5.33 -9.01
CA ARG A 223 -23.15 5.61 -10.26
C ARG A 223 -22.29 6.38 -11.25
N THR A 224 -21.57 7.37 -10.76
CA THR A 224 -20.81 8.31 -11.60
C THR A 224 -19.61 7.62 -12.26
N VAL A 225 -18.86 6.79 -11.52
CA VAL A 225 -17.65 6.13 -12.06
C VAL A 225 -17.97 5.19 -13.24
N PRO A 226 -18.92 4.23 -13.13
CA PRO A 226 -19.25 3.37 -14.27
C PRO A 226 -19.74 4.15 -15.49
N LEU A 227 -20.55 5.19 -15.28
CA LEU A 227 -21.08 6.01 -16.36
C LEU A 227 -20.00 6.85 -17.04
N ALA A 228 -19.10 7.46 -16.27
CA ALA A 228 -17.99 8.25 -16.80
C ALA A 228 -17.01 7.39 -17.60
N ILE A 229 -16.66 6.20 -17.10
CA ILE A 229 -15.82 5.24 -17.80
C ILE A 229 -16.42 4.83 -19.14
N ALA A 230 -17.68 4.39 -19.14
CA ALA A 230 -18.37 3.95 -20.36
C ALA A 230 -18.48 5.11 -21.38
N ALA A 231 -18.90 6.29 -20.94
CA ALA A 231 -19.03 7.46 -21.80
C ALA A 231 -17.66 7.87 -22.40
N SER A 232 -16.60 7.85 -21.60
CA SER A 232 -15.24 8.21 -22.07
C SER A 232 -14.73 7.23 -23.13
N ILE A 233 -14.84 5.91 -22.91
CA ILE A 233 -14.39 4.91 -23.88
C ILE A 233 -15.17 5.02 -25.19
N ILE A 234 -16.50 5.17 -25.14
CA ILE A 234 -17.34 5.30 -26.34
C ILE A 234 -16.95 6.58 -27.11
N THR A 235 -16.87 7.70 -26.42
CA THR A 235 -16.54 9.01 -27.06
C THR A 235 -15.15 8.96 -27.71
N VAL A 236 -14.15 8.43 -27.02
CA VAL A 236 -12.78 8.30 -27.54
C VAL A 236 -12.75 7.35 -28.75
N THR A 237 -13.47 6.22 -28.69
CA THR A 237 -13.53 5.27 -29.81
C THR A 237 -14.08 5.92 -31.08
N ILE A 238 -15.16 6.68 -30.95
CA ILE A 238 -15.76 7.41 -32.08
C ILE A 238 -14.77 8.47 -32.61
N LEU A 239 -14.15 9.24 -31.70
CA LEU A 239 -13.22 10.26 -32.08
C LEU A 239 -11.99 9.68 -32.84
N TYR A 240 -11.44 8.57 -32.30
CA TYR A 240 -10.29 7.89 -32.93
C TYR A 240 -10.65 7.28 -34.28
N ALA A 241 -11.84 6.71 -34.44
CA ALA A 241 -12.30 6.24 -35.75
C ALA A 241 -12.28 7.36 -36.79
N PHE A 242 -12.79 8.55 -36.42
CA PHE A 242 -12.72 9.71 -37.35
C PHE A 242 -11.29 10.22 -37.61
N VAL A 243 -10.41 10.17 -36.62
CA VAL A 243 -9.00 10.52 -36.82
C VAL A 243 -8.33 9.55 -37.82
N ILE A 244 -8.58 8.24 -37.68
CA ILE A 244 -8.07 7.23 -38.64
C ILE A 244 -8.63 7.49 -40.05
N VAL A 245 -9.93 7.78 -40.16
CA VAL A 245 -10.53 8.16 -41.45
C VAL A 245 -9.81 9.38 -42.05
N ALA A 246 -9.54 10.39 -41.22
CA ALA A 246 -8.79 11.57 -41.69
C ALA A 246 -7.36 11.22 -42.14
N MET A 247 -6.65 10.37 -41.36
CA MET A 247 -5.29 9.93 -41.71
C MET A 247 -5.22 9.13 -43.02
N VAL A 248 -6.16 8.20 -43.24
CA VAL A 248 -6.27 7.40 -44.47
C VAL A 248 -6.52 8.29 -45.71
N ASN A 249 -7.23 9.39 -45.55
CA ASN A 249 -7.53 10.36 -46.58
C ASN A 249 -6.38 11.40 -46.78
N SER A 250 -5.21 11.15 -46.21
CA SER A 250 -4.05 12.04 -46.38
C SER A 250 -3.62 12.09 -47.85
N PRO A 251 -3.35 13.28 -48.40
CA PRO A 251 -2.73 13.41 -49.74
C PRO A 251 -1.26 13.01 -49.72
N ILE A 252 -0.67 12.71 -48.57
CA ILE A 252 0.71 12.26 -48.41
C ILE A 252 0.77 10.76 -48.68
N PRO A 253 1.70 10.26 -49.49
CA PRO A 253 1.88 8.84 -49.74
C PRO A 253 2.15 8.03 -48.47
N ALA A 254 1.68 6.78 -48.44
CA ALA A 254 1.79 5.92 -47.27
C ALA A 254 3.23 5.61 -46.84
N ASP A 255 4.15 5.52 -47.81
CA ASP A 255 5.60 5.36 -47.56
C ASP A 255 6.19 6.55 -46.78
N VAL A 256 5.77 7.77 -47.11
CA VAL A 256 6.18 9.00 -46.39
C VAL A 256 5.55 9.04 -44.99
N ILE A 257 4.29 8.57 -44.84
CA ILE A 257 3.65 8.46 -43.54
C ILE A 257 4.41 7.44 -42.67
N ALA A 258 4.84 6.33 -43.26
CA ALA A 258 5.65 5.31 -42.58
C ALA A 258 7.02 5.84 -42.14
N GLU A 259 7.68 6.64 -43.00
CA GLU A 259 8.99 7.27 -42.73
C GLU A 259 8.90 8.35 -41.64
N GLU A 260 7.79 9.10 -41.55
CA GLU A 260 7.55 10.10 -40.53
C GLU A 260 7.14 9.44 -39.17
N GLY A 261 6.69 8.19 -39.21
CA GLY A 261 6.36 7.39 -38.03
C GLY A 261 5.41 8.07 -37.05
N GLU A 262 5.84 8.25 -35.82
CA GLU A 262 5.05 8.81 -34.73
C GLU A 262 4.72 10.31 -34.91
N THR A 263 5.37 11.03 -35.82
CA THR A 263 5.16 12.47 -36.08
C THR A 263 4.30 12.75 -37.30
N ALA A 264 3.88 11.72 -38.03
CA ALA A 264 3.16 11.79 -39.30
C ALA A 264 1.89 12.67 -39.24
N MET A 265 1.14 12.65 -38.16
CA MET A 265 -0.09 13.43 -38.02
C MET A 265 0.16 14.94 -38.14
N GLY A 266 1.30 15.46 -37.68
CA GLY A 266 1.66 16.87 -37.82
C GLY A 266 1.88 17.27 -39.29
N ARG A 267 2.48 16.39 -40.09
CA ARG A 267 2.71 16.61 -41.54
C ARG A 267 1.39 16.47 -42.32
N VAL A 268 0.56 15.52 -41.98
CA VAL A 268 -0.78 15.35 -42.58
C VAL A 268 -1.65 16.58 -42.30
N ALA A 269 -1.59 17.15 -41.10
CA ALA A 269 -2.28 18.39 -40.78
C ALA A 269 -1.81 19.59 -41.61
N ALA A 270 -0.50 19.65 -41.89
CA ALA A 270 0.04 20.67 -42.82
C ALA A 270 -0.53 20.54 -44.23
N ALA A 271 -0.75 19.32 -44.70
CA ALA A 271 -1.33 19.10 -46.04
C ALA A 271 -2.83 19.49 -46.10
N PHE A 272 -3.60 19.28 -45.06
CA PHE A 272 -5.03 19.61 -45.02
C PHE A 272 -5.33 21.08 -44.73
N ILE A 273 -4.63 21.68 -43.77
CA ILE A 273 -4.97 22.99 -43.19
C ILE A 273 -3.81 24.00 -43.39
N GLY A 274 -2.69 23.54 -43.91
CA GLY A 274 -1.49 24.38 -44.07
C GLY A 274 -0.67 24.53 -42.79
N PRO A 275 0.29 25.48 -42.73
CA PRO A 275 1.20 25.64 -41.59
C PRO A 275 0.48 25.91 -40.24
N ILE A 276 -0.67 26.54 -40.29
CA ILE A 276 -1.48 26.80 -39.08
C ILE A 276 -2.02 25.47 -38.52
N GLY A 277 -2.49 24.59 -39.40
CA GLY A 277 -2.94 23.25 -39.02
C GLY A 277 -1.83 22.40 -38.38
N GLN A 278 -0.62 22.45 -38.97
CA GLN A 278 0.57 21.81 -38.43
C GLN A 278 0.86 22.32 -36.99
N SER A 279 0.97 23.65 -36.86
CA SER A 279 1.27 24.26 -35.56
C SER A 279 0.20 23.92 -34.50
N LEU A 280 -1.07 23.87 -34.88
CA LEU A 280 -2.18 23.51 -34.00
C LEU A 280 -2.08 22.06 -33.51
N ILE A 281 -1.81 21.12 -34.44
CA ILE A 281 -1.67 19.70 -34.09
C ILE A 281 -0.40 19.46 -33.28
N VAL A 282 0.73 20.08 -33.62
CA VAL A 282 1.99 19.96 -32.86
C VAL A 282 1.79 20.45 -31.42
N ALA A 283 1.26 21.66 -31.25
CA ALA A 283 0.98 22.22 -29.93
C ALA A 283 -0.04 21.38 -29.15
N GLY A 284 -1.09 20.91 -29.81
CA GLY A 284 -2.12 20.06 -29.23
C GLY A 284 -1.59 18.69 -28.76
N ALA A 285 -0.73 18.08 -29.60
CA ALA A 285 -0.09 16.80 -29.28
C ALA A 285 0.83 16.93 -28.04
N ILE A 286 1.76 17.91 -28.08
CA ILE A 286 2.69 18.17 -26.97
C ILE A 286 1.93 18.46 -25.69
N PHE A 287 0.97 19.38 -25.72
CA PHE A 287 0.15 19.72 -24.55
C PHE A 287 -0.64 18.51 -24.03
N SER A 288 -1.14 17.68 -24.94
CA SER A 288 -1.86 16.47 -24.61
C SER A 288 -0.97 15.44 -23.91
N MET A 289 0.24 15.24 -24.41
CA MET A 289 1.23 14.32 -23.84
C MET A 289 1.68 14.78 -22.43
N VAL A 290 1.95 16.08 -22.27
CA VAL A 290 2.34 16.67 -20.97
C VAL A 290 1.21 16.51 -19.94
N SER A 291 -0.03 16.86 -20.32
CA SER A 291 -1.18 16.74 -19.42
C SER A 291 -1.47 15.29 -19.02
N ALA A 292 -1.42 14.34 -19.94
CA ALA A 292 -1.63 12.93 -19.63
C ALA A 292 -0.47 12.35 -18.77
N SER A 293 0.77 12.82 -19.02
CA SER A 293 1.93 12.47 -18.19
C SER A 293 1.75 12.92 -16.75
N ASN A 294 1.22 14.13 -16.51
CA ASN A 294 0.93 14.63 -15.18
C ASN A 294 -0.04 13.71 -14.43
N ALA A 295 -1.15 13.34 -15.05
CA ALA A 295 -2.13 12.41 -14.48
C ALA A 295 -1.54 11.02 -14.18
N SER A 296 -0.67 10.52 -15.08
CA SER A 296 -0.03 9.22 -14.91
C SER A 296 1.04 9.22 -13.80
N ILE A 297 1.76 10.31 -13.57
CA ILE A 297 2.68 10.49 -12.43
C ILE A 297 1.90 10.46 -11.12
N LEU A 298 0.76 11.15 -11.05
CA LEU A 298 -0.13 11.14 -9.88
C LEU A 298 -0.62 9.72 -9.59
N ALA A 299 -1.09 9.00 -10.60
CA ALA A 299 -1.55 7.62 -10.45
C ALA A 299 -0.42 6.68 -9.96
N ALA A 300 0.77 6.76 -10.57
CA ALA A 300 1.93 5.97 -10.15
C ALA A 300 2.35 6.28 -8.71
N SER A 301 2.40 7.57 -8.34
CA SER A 301 2.77 7.99 -7.00
C SER A 301 1.73 7.60 -5.96
N GLY A 302 0.44 7.64 -6.31
CA GLY A 302 -0.66 7.14 -5.48
C GLY A 302 -0.52 5.65 -5.19
N ILE A 303 -0.23 4.82 -6.21
CA ILE A 303 0.02 3.39 -6.04
C ILE A 303 1.24 3.17 -5.14
N GLY A 304 2.36 3.85 -5.39
CA GLY A 304 3.56 3.71 -4.57
C GLY A 304 3.34 4.13 -3.12
N SER A 305 2.55 5.17 -2.89
CA SER A 305 2.13 5.60 -1.54
C SER A 305 1.28 4.54 -0.86
N LEU A 306 0.27 4.00 -1.54
CA LEU A 306 -0.60 2.95 -1.01
C LEU A 306 0.19 1.65 -0.74
N MET A 307 1.10 1.25 -1.63
CA MET A 307 2.03 0.15 -1.37
C MET A 307 2.92 0.40 -0.15
N GLY A 308 3.39 1.65 0.04
CA GLY A 308 4.16 2.06 1.21
C GLY A 308 3.36 1.95 2.50
N ARG A 309 2.11 2.31 2.47
CA ARG A 309 1.16 2.19 3.59
C ARG A 309 0.90 0.71 3.93
N GLN A 310 0.70 -0.14 2.95
CA GLN A 310 0.51 -1.59 3.13
C GLN A 310 1.82 -2.36 3.33
N GLY A 311 2.92 -1.68 3.67
CA GLY A 311 4.21 -2.32 3.95
C GLY A 311 4.90 -2.96 2.76
N GLN A 312 4.36 -2.80 1.55
CA GLN A 312 4.88 -3.40 0.32
C GLN A 312 5.89 -2.52 -0.42
N ALA A 313 6.06 -1.26 -0.02
CA ALA A 313 7.10 -0.36 -0.49
C ALA A 313 7.87 0.25 0.70
N PRO A 314 9.05 0.85 0.47
CA PRO A 314 9.81 1.49 1.55
C PRO A 314 8.97 2.52 2.33
N ARG A 315 9.09 2.54 3.66
CA ARG A 315 8.33 3.44 4.56
C ARG A 315 8.27 4.91 4.12
N PRO A 316 9.33 5.52 3.55
CA PRO A 316 9.23 6.90 3.07
C PRO A 316 8.10 7.13 2.05
N PHE A 317 7.69 6.10 1.30
CA PHE A 317 6.62 6.22 0.30
C PHE A 317 5.24 6.49 0.91
N SER A 318 5.00 5.99 2.13
CA SER A 318 3.74 6.24 2.88
C SER A 318 3.68 7.62 3.51
N ARG A 319 4.83 8.31 3.65
CA ARG A 319 4.89 9.60 4.36
C ARG A 319 4.39 10.73 3.47
N VAL A 320 3.38 11.42 3.94
CA VAL A 320 2.92 12.69 3.36
C VAL A 320 3.87 13.80 3.82
N HIS A 321 4.29 14.65 2.89
CA HIS A 321 5.17 15.77 3.22
C HIS A 321 4.39 16.83 4.03
N PRO A 322 4.85 17.26 5.22
CA PRO A 322 4.08 18.13 6.12
C PRO A 322 3.67 19.47 5.48
N GLN A 323 4.54 20.03 4.63
CA GLN A 323 4.31 21.32 4.00
C GLN A 323 3.51 21.24 2.70
N TYR A 324 3.64 20.12 1.95
CA TYR A 324 3.09 20.02 0.59
C TYR A 324 1.85 19.13 0.52
N GLY A 325 1.57 18.33 1.54
CA GLY A 325 0.42 17.41 1.54
C GLY A 325 0.52 16.27 0.53
N THR A 326 1.71 15.97 0.00
CA THR A 326 1.93 14.99 -1.08
C THR A 326 2.81 13.83 -0.64
N PRO A 327 2.68 12.64 -1.26
CA PRO A 327 3.59 11.52 -1.03
C PRO A 327 4.93 11.75 -1.75
N PHE A 328 5.71 12.70 -1.25
CA PHE A 328 6.92 13.23 -1.89
C PHE A 328 7.87 12.14 -2.41
N TRP A 329 8.21 11.14 -1.59
CA TRP A 329 9.16 10.09 -1.99
C TRP A 329 8.59 9.14 -3.04
N SER A 330 7.29 8.92 -3.06
CA SER A 330 6.64 8.14 -4.11
C SER A 330 6.65 8.88 -5.45
N VAL A 331 6.43 10.21 -5.43
CA VAL A 331 6.57 11.06 -6.63
C VAL A 331 8.01 11.05 -7.15
N VAL A 332 9.00 11.18 -6.26
CA VAL A 332 10.43 11.12 -6.64
C VAL A 332 10.78 9.77 -7.27
N ALA A 333 10.30 8.67 -6.70
CA ALA A 333 10.52 7.33 -7.26
C ALA A 333 9.85 7.16 -8.63
N ALA A 334 8.61 7.60 -8.79
CA ALA A 334 7.90 7.56 -10.08
C ALA A 334 8.65 8.38 -11.14
N THR A 335 9.04 9.61 -10.81
CA THR A 335 9.80 10.49 -11.72
C THR A 335 11.16 9.90 -12.07
N GLY A 336 11.89 9.36 -11.09
CA GLY A 336 13.17 8.68 -11.32
C GLY A 336 13.03 7.45 -12.21
N THR A 337 11.98 6.66 -12.04
CA THR A 337 11.69 5.51 -12.92
C THR A 337 11.39 5.94 -14.34
N ILE A 338 10.59 7.00 -14.53
CA ILE A 338 10.28 7.57 -15.85
C ILE A 338 11.56 8.00 -16.56
N ILE A 339 12.41 8.77 -15.87
CA ILE A 339 13.69 9.24 -16.42
C ILE A 339 14.59 8.05 -16.75
N GLY A 340 14.67 7.06 -15.87
CA GLY A 340 15.43 5.84 -16.09
C GLY A 340 14.96 5.06 -17.32
N LEU A 341 13.64 4.97 -17.55
CA LEU A 341 13.07 4.31 -18.72
C LEU A 341 13.35 5.10 -20.01
N ILE A 342 13.18 6.43 -20.02
CA ILE A 342 13.54 7.27 -21.18
C ILE A 342 15.04 7.11 -21.48
N ALA A 343 15.89 7.21 -20.46
CA ALA A 343 17.32 7.05 -20.66
C ALA A 343 17.68 5.66 -21.20
N LEU A 344 17.07 4.60 -20.66
CA LEU A 344 17.34 3.21 -21.09
C LEU A 344 16.90 2.95 -22.54
N PHE A 345 15.64 3.26 -22.86
CA PHE A 345 15.05 2.91 -24.16
C PHE A 345 15.43 3.87 -25.27
N ILE A 346 15.58 5.16 -24.96
CA ILE A 346 15.75 6.22 -25.99
C ILE A 346 17.17 6.77 -25.97
N GLY A 347 17.82 6.89 -24.81
CA GLY A 347 19.16 7.46 -24.71
C GLY A 347 20.28 6.44 -24.87
N VAL A 348 20.21 5.31 -24.17
CA VAL A 348 21.30 4.31 -24.09
C VAL A 348 21.20 3.27 -25.20
N PHE A 349 20.01 2.74 -25.44
CA PHE A 349 19.73 1.70 -26.42
C PHE A 349 18.64 2.12 -27.43
N PRO A 350 18.82 3.24 -28.17
CA PRO A 350 17.84 3.64 -29.19
C PRO A 350 17.85 2.64 -30.33
N ALA A 351 16.83 2.71 -31.19
CA ALA A 351 16.70 1.90 -32.39
C ALA A 351 17.86 2.10 -33.39
N GLU A 352 18.52 3.28 -33.39
CA GLU A 352 19.71 3.60 -34.20
C GLU A 352 20.73 4.36 -33.33
N GLY A 353 21.99 3.95 -33.37
CA GLY A 353 23.12 4.73 -32.87
C GLY A 353 23.24 4.88 -31.34
N GLY A 354 23.05 3.79 -30.56
CA GLY A 354 23.15 3.82 -29.10
C GLY A 354 24.49 4.27 -28.53
N LEU A 355 24.47 4.89 -27.35
CA LEU A 355 25.64 5.37 -26.62
C LEU A 355 26.60 4.26 -26.18
N ILE A 356 26.12 3.02 -26.05
CA ILE A 356 26.90 1.89 -25.57
C ILE A 356 27.24 0.97 -26.74
N PRO A 357 28.53 0.75 -27.02
CA PRO A 357 28.97 0.01 -28.19
C PRO A 357 29.04 -1.52 -28.02
N PHE A 358 28.28 -2.08 -27.06
CA PHE A 358 28.21 -3.53 -26.88
C PHE A 358 26.77 -4.03 -26.86
N ASP A 359 26.59 -5.23 -27.38
CA ASP A 359 25.29 -5.91 -27.40
C ASP A 359 24.98 -6.52 -26.04
N LEU A 360 23.93 -6.02 -25.37
CA LEU A 360 23.39 -6.66 -24.17
C LEU A 360 22.55 -7.87 -24.58
N THR A 361 23.12 -9.05 -24.52
CA THR A 361 22.42 -10.29 -24.86
C THR A 361 21.85 -10.92 -23.61
N VAL A 362 20.54 -11.12 -23.58
CA VAL A 362 19.83 -11.78 -22.49
C VAL A 362 19.39 -13.17 -22.96
N PRO A 363 19.87 -14.26 -22.34
CA PRO A 363 19.38 -15.60 -22.66
C PRO A 363 17.95 -15.79 -22.14
N VAL A 364 17.00 -15.92 -23.05
CA VAL A 364 15.59 -16.16 -22.71
C VAL A 364 15.28 -17.66 -22.90
N PRO A 365 14.84 -18.37 -21.82
CA PRO A 365 14.47 -19.77 -21.91
C PRO A 365 13.43 -20.00 -23.03
N LEU A 366 13.60 -21.02 -23.84
CA LEU A 366 12.73 -21.42 -24.97
C LEU A 366 12.81 -20.55 -26.22
N VAL A 367 13.40 -19.35 -26.17
CA VAL A 367 13.47 -18.41 -27.30
C VAL A 367 14.89 -18.26 -27.84
N GLY A 368 15.89 -18.40 -26.96
CA GLY A 368 17.30 -18.18 -27.29
C GLY A 368 17.79 -16.80 -26.84
N ASP A 369 18.92 -16.39 -27.38
CA ASP A 369 19.56 -15.13 -27.02
C ASP A 369 18.82 -13.92 -27.63
N VAL A 370 18.36 -13.01 -26.80
CA VAL A 370 17.70 -11.75 -27.20
C VAL A 370 18.67 -10.60 -27.03
N VAL A 371 18.95 -9.92 -28.14
CA VAL A 371 19.80 -8.73 -28.13
C VAL A 371 18.97 -7.52 -27.80
N LEU A 372 19.32 -6.82 -26.71
CA LEU A 372 18.58 -5.64 -26.18
C LEU A 372 19.19 -4.31 -26.60
N THR A 373 19.99 -4.29 -27.62
CA THR A 373 20.67 -3.07 -28.10
C THR A 373 19.86 -2.20 -29.06
N ASP A 374 18.66 -2.61 -29.39
CA ASP A 374 17.83 -1.97 -30.40
C ASP A 374 16.44 -1.77 -29.86
N LEU A 375 16.36 -0.94 -28.81
CA LEU A 375 15.12 -0.54 -28.17
C LEU A 375 14.51 0.67 -28.92
N GLY A 376 13.74 1.51 -28.27
CA GLY A 376 13.08 2.67 -28.89
C GLY A 376 11.63 2.76 -28.42
N LEU A 377 10.83 3.58 -29.10
CA LEU A 377 9.44 3.85 -28.70
C LEU A 377 8.54 2.61 -28.78
N THR A 378 8.66 1.80 -29.83
CA THR A 378 7.82 0.60 -30.01
C THR A 378 8.04 -0.45 -28.91
N PRO A 379 9.28 -0.87 -28.55
CA PRO A 379 9.52 -1.70 -27.36
C PRO A 379 9.10 -1.03 -26.05
N LEU A 380 9.26 0.28 -25.88
CA LEU A 380 8.81 1.00 -24.69
C LEU A 380 7.29 0.94 -24.53
N THR A 381 6.54 1.06 -25.64
CA THR A 381 5.09 0.86 -25.64
C THR A 381 4.74 -0.56 -25.23
N GLY A 382 5.46 -1.57 -25.76
CA GLY A 382 5.28 -2.97 -25.38
C GLY A 382 5.56 -3.23 -23.91
N PHE A 383 6.63 -2.63 -23.36
CA PHE A 383 6.96 -2.68 -21.92
C PHE A 383 5.82 -2.12 -21.07
N ALA A 384 5.35 -0.91 -21.40
CA ALA A 384 4.26 -0.26 -20.66
C ALA A 384 2.96 -1.08 -20.72
N THR A 385 2.57 -1.49 -21.92
CA THR A 385 1.33 -2.25 -22.15
C THR A 385 1.34 -3.60 -21.46
N LEU A 386 2.47 -4.34 -21.45
CA LEU A 386 2.60 -5.59 -20.70
C LEU A 386 2.33 -5.37 -19.19
N ASN A 387 2.99 -4.35 -18.61
CA ASN A 387 2.88 -4.03 -17.19
C ASN A 387 1.49 -3.48 -16.81
N LEU A 388 0.65 -3.13 -17.78
CA LEU A 388 -0.76 -2.81 -17.57
C LEU A 388 -1.68 -4.02 -17.77
N LEU A 389 -1.55 -4.76 -18.87
CA LEU A 389 -2.45 -5.86 -19.24
C LEU A 389 -2.43 -7.04 -18.26
N LEU A 390 -1.25 -7.36 -17.68
CA LEU A 390 -1.15 -8.42 -16.70
C LEU A 390 -1.95 -8.11 -15.41
N PRO A 391 -1.76 -6.95 -14.74
CA PRO A 391 -2.58 -6.57 -13.60
C PRO A 391 -4.08 -6.47 -13.94
N LEU A 392 -4.42 -5.95 -15.11
CA LEU A 392 -5.80 -5.87 -15.57
C LEU A 392 -6.46 -7.26 -15.69
N SER A 393 -5.68 -8.25 -16.15
CA SER A 393 -6.13 -9.65 -16.17
C SER A 393 -6.37 -10.17 -14.75
N VAL A 394 -5.52 -9.81 -13.80
CA VAL A 394 -5.67 -10.21 -12.40
C VAL A 394 -6.90 -9.54 -11.76
N VAL A 395 -7.21 -8.28 -12.08
CA VAL A 395 -8.44 -7.61 -11.62
C VAL A 395 -9.70 -8.32 -12.16
N ASN A 396 -9.68 -8.82 -13.39
CA ASN A 396 -10.77 -9.65 -13.91
C ASN A 396 -10.93 -10.97 -13.13
N ILE A 397 -9.80 -11.60 -12.71
CA ILE A 397 -9.82 -12.78 -11.82
C ILE A 397 -10.38 -12.39 -10.44
N ALA A 398 -9.93 -11.26 -9.91
CA ALA A 398 -10.38 -10.73 -8.63
C ALA A 398 -11.89 -10.54 -8.59
N LEU A 399 -12.51 -10.07 -9.68
CA LEU A 399 -13.97 -9.92 -9.76
C LEU A 399 -14.70 -11.27 -9.62
N ILE A 400 -14.22 -12.31 -10.30
CA ILE A 400 -14.79 -13.65 -10.19
C ILE A 400 -14.67 -14.18 -8.76
N TYR A 401 -13.50 -13.98 -8.15
CA TYR A 401 -13.22 -14.40 -6.78
C TYR A 401 -14.06 -13.62 -5.77
N SER A 402 -14.11 -12.29 -5.87
CA SER A 402 -14.90 -11.41 -5.00
C SER A 402 -16.40 -11.75 -5.01
N ARG A 403 -16.96 -12.07 -6.17
CA ARG A 403 -18.39 -12.46 -6.24
C ARG A 403 -18.70 -13.81 -5.60
N ARG A 404 -17.73 -14.73 -5.55
CA ARG A 404 -17.88 -16.03 -4.87
C ARG A 404 -17.67 -15.92 -3.38
N ARG A 405 -16.70 -15.11 -2.97
CA ARG A 405 -16.30 -14.97 -1.56
C ARG A 405 -17.23 -14.03 -0.79
N PHE A 406 -17.69 -12.97 -1.44
CA PHE A 406 -18.51 -11.91 -0.84
C PHE A 406 -19.78 -11.67 -1.65
N PRO A 407 -20.76 -12.61 -1.61
CA PRO A 407 -22.00 -12.52 -2.39
C PRO A 407 -22.90 -11.36 -1.93
N ASP A 408 -22.85 -11.00 -0.65
CA ASP A 408 -23.79 -10.09 0.00
C ASP A 408 -23.37 -8.62 -0.05
N ILE A 409 -22.13 -8.32 -0.51
CA ILE A 409 -21.67 -6.93 -0.64
C ILE A 409 -22.57 -6.16 -1.61
N GLU A 410 -23.01 -4.99 -1.18
CA GLU A 410 -23.74 -4.06 -2.03
C GLU A 410 -22.85 -3.53 -3.15
N ARG A 411 -23.32 -3.70 -4.39
CA ARG A 411 -22.64 -3.25 -5.61
C ARG A 411 -23.51 -2.23 -6.33
N GLY A 412 -23.02 -1.00 -6.48
CA GLY A 412 -23.73 0.04 -7.23
C GLY A 412 -23.83 -0.27 -8.73
N PHE A 413 -22.84 -0.99 -9.26
CA PHE A 413 -22.82 -1.51 -10.62
C PHE A 413 -22.45 -3.00 -10.61
N ARG A 414 -23.11 -3.82 -11.43
CA ARG A 414 -22.81 -5.25 -11.56
C ARG A 414 -22.51 -5.60 -13.01
N VAL A 415 -21.33 -6.14 -13.26
CA VAL A 415 -20.96 -6.66 -14.59
C VAL A 415 -21.90 -7.79 -14.98
N PRO A 416 -22.54 -7.72 -16.17
CA PRO A 416 -23.39 -8.79 -16.65
C PRO A 416 -22.58 -10.04 -16.99
N GLY A 417 -23.18 -11.23 -16.86
CA GLY A 417 -22.60 -12.48 -17.35
C GLY A 417 -21.29 -12.92 -16.68
N VAL A 418 -21.02 -12.57 -15.41
CA VAL A 418 -19.90 -13.14 -14.66
C VAL A 418 -20.18 -14.63 -14.39
N PRO A 419 -19.22 -15.57 -14.67
CA PRO A 419 -17.79 -15.32 -14.92
C PRO A 419 -17.39 -15.12 -16.39
N LEU A 420 -18.32 -15.21 -17.37
CA LEU A 420 -17.95 -15.23 -18.79
C LEU A 420 -17.27 -13.92 -19.25
N VAL A 421 -17.80 -12.76 -18.88
CA VAL A 421 -17.27 -11.46 -19.32
C VAL A 421 -15.86 -11.23 -18.78
N PRO A 422 -15.55 -11.40 -17.48
CA PRO A 422 -14.17 -11.32 -16.99
C PRO A 422 -13.22 -12.33 -17.62
N VAL A 423 -13.68 -13.59 -17.88
CA VAL A 423 -12.85 -14.61 -18.56
C VAL A 423 -12.53 -14.19 -20.00
N LEU A 424 -13.48 -13.63 -20.74
CA LEU A 424 -13.22 -13.05 -22.05
C LEU A 424 -12.20 -11.89 -21.98
N GLY A 425 -12.29 -11.05 -20.96
CA GLY A 425 -11.30 -9.99 -20.70
C GLY A 425 -9.90 -10.57 -20.48
N ILE A 426 -9.75 -11.62 -19.68
CA ILE A 426 -8.47 -12.28 -19.46
C ILE A 426 -7.89 -12.84 -20.76
N VAL A 427 -8.69 -13.60 -21.50
CA VAL A 427 -8.27 -14.21 -22.77
C VAL A 427 -7.88 -13.13 -23.79
N ALA A 428 -8.66 -12.06 -23.90
CA ALA A 428 -8.37 -10.95 -24.79
C ALA A 428 -7.10 -10.18 -24.39
N ASN A 429 -6.90 -9.90 -23.12
CA ASN A 429 -5.65 -9.28 -22.63
C ASN A 429 -4.44 -10.16 -22.92
N LEU A 430 -4.52 -11.48 -22.71
CA LEU A 430 -3.43 -12.41 -23.02
C LEU A 430 -3.17 -12.49 -24.53
N ALA A 431 -4.22 -12.42 -25.36
CA ALA A 431 -4.07 -12.37 -26.82
C ALA A 431 -3.36 -11.08 -27.25
N LEU A 432 -3.65 -9.93 -26.64
CA LEU A 432 -2.91 -8.70 -26.90
C LEU A 432 -1.45 -8.83 -26.47
N ILE A 433 -1.17 -9.37 -25.28
CA ILE A 433 0.20 -9.57 -24.77
C ILE A 433 1.03 -10.42 -25.72
N TYR A 434 0.45 -11.47 -26.30
CA TYR A 434 1.13 -12.34 -27.26
C TYR A 434 1.57 -11.59 -28.53
N ASN A 435 0.84 -10.52 -28.92
CA ASN A 435 1.10 -9.72 -30.10
C ASN A 435 1.88 -8.42 -29.80
N LEU A 436 2.36 -8.21 -28.56
CA LEU A 436 3.21 -7.07 -28.22
C LEU A 436 4.64 -7.23 -28.80
N PRO A 437 5.35 -6.12 -29.05
CA PRO A 437 6.75 -6.16 -29.45
C PRO A 437 7.59 -6.99 -28.49
N PHE A 438 8.24 -8.03 -29.00
CA PHE A 438 8.92 -9.03 -28.21
C PHE A 438 9.98 -8.44 -27.27
N LYS A 439 10.80 -7.47 -27.73
CA LYS A 439 11.80 -6.77 -26.91
C LYS A 439 11.14 -6.01 -25.73
N GLY A 440 9.96 -5.44 -25.94
CA GLY A 440 9.18 -4.80 -24.89
C GLY A 440 8.66 -5.80 -23.85
N VAL A 441 8.20 -6.97 -24.30
CA VAL A 441 7.77 -8.06 -23.39
C VAL A 441 8.94 -8.57 -22.56
N VAL A 442 10.10 -8.83 -23.17
CA VAL A 442 11.29 -9.31 -22.46
C VAL A 442 11.75 -8.31 -21.40
N THR A 443 11.88 -7.03 -21.77
CA THR A 443 12.27 -5.98 -20.81
C THR A 443 11.25 -5.79 -19.70
N GLY A 444 9.96 -5.90 -20.02
CA GLY A 444 8.86 -5.84 -19.05
C GLY A 444 8.90 -6.99 -18.05
N VAL A 445 9.03 -8.23 -18.52
CA VAL A 445 9.16 -9.41 -17.66
C VAL A 445 10.43 -9.33 -16.80
N LEU A 446 11.55 -8.92 -17.39
CA LEU A 446 12.82 -8.78 -16.67
C LEU A 446 12.69 -7.76 -15.53
N SER A 447 12.05 -6.60 -15.79
CA SER A 447 11.82 -5.58 -14.76
C SER A 447 10.95 -6.10 -13.60
N VAL A 448 9.90 -6.86 -13.91
CA VAL A 448 9.05 -7.50 -12.89
C VAL A 448 9.84 -8.52 -12.07
N VAL A 449 10.66 -9.34 -12.72
CA VAL A 449 11.53 -10.31 -12.02
C VAL A 449 12.52 -9.61 -11.09
N VAL A 450 13.13 -8.52 -11.54
CA VAL A 450 14.06 -7.72 -10.72
C VAL A 450 13.34 -7.10 -9.53
N VAL A 451 12.19 -6.47 -9.74
CA VAL A 451 11.45 -5.79 -8.66
C VAL A 451 10.87 -6.79 -7.67
N VAL A 452 10.29 -7.91 -8.15
CA VAL A 452 9.81 -9.00 -7.29
C VAL A 452 10.97 -9.67 -6.55
N GLY A 453 12.09 -9.89 -7.21
CA GLY A 453 13.32 -10.41 -6.59
C GLY A 453 13.83 -9.48 -5.49
N ALA A 454 13.88 -8.18 -5.74
CA ALA A 454 14.24 -7.19 -4.73
C ALA A 454 13.28 -7.21 -3.53
N TYR A 455 11.97 -7.33 -3.77
CA TYR A 455 10.97 -7.50 -2.70
C TYR A 455 11.19 -8.78 -1.91
N LEU A 456 11.49 -9.91 -2.59
CA LEU A 456 11.78 -11.17 -1.92
C LEU A 456 13.03 -11.10 -1.04
N LEU A 457 14.02 -10.33 -1.43
CA LEU A 457 15.23 -10.08 -0.64
C LEU A 457 14.98 -9.10 0.51
N TRP A 458 14.26 -8.03 0.26
CA TRP A 458 13.99 -6.99 1.26
C TRP A 458 12.97 -7.41 2.31
N GLY A 459 11.93 -8.13 1.94
CA GLY A 459 10.98 -8.71 2.88
C GLY A 459 9.75 -7.88 3.23
N GLY A 460 9.64 -6.66 2.75
CA GLY A 460 8.54 -5.75 3.08
C GLY A 460 8.75 -5.00 4.40
N ALA A 461 7.94 -3.99 4.65
CA ALA A 461 7.81 -3.29 5.92
C ALA A 461 6.51 -3.72 6.62
N PRO A 462 6.32 -3.46 7.91
CA PRO A 462 5.00 -3.59 8.55
C PRO A 462 4.00 -2.66 7.86
N ASP A 463 2.78 -3.13 7.75
CA ASP A 463 1.66 -2.37 7.21
C ASP A 463 1.40 -1.11 8.07
N VAL A 464 1.22 0.06 7.44
CA VAL A 464 1.10 1.33 8.17
C VAL A 464 -0.34 1.82 8.23
N GLU A 465 -1.26 1.23 7.49
CA GLU A 465 -2.27 2.06 7.03
C GLU A 465 -3.71 1.83 7.25
N GLU A 466 -4.08 0.69 7.42
CA GLU A 466 -5.52 0.46 7.56
C GLU A 466 -5.94 0.36 9.01
N LEU A 467 -5.27 1.16 9.79
CA LEU A 467 -5.18 1.07 11.22
C LEU A 467 -6.12 2.03 11.93
N TYR A 468 -6.62 3.01 11.22
CA TYR A 468 -7.41 4.07 11.79
C TYR A 468 -8.69 4.33 11.02
N GLU A 469 -9.74 3.57 11.27
CA GLU A 469 -11.07 4.14 11.38
C GLU A 469 -11.46 4.07 12.87
N PRO A 470 -11.42 5.20 13.60
CA PRO A 470 -12.02 5.23 14.93
C PRO A 470 -13.51 4.93 14.75
N VAL A 471 -13.96 3.84 15.36
CA VAL A 471 -15.37 3.42 15.29
C VAL A 471 -16.27 4.42 16.01
N VAL A 472 -15.68 5.20 16.91
CA VAL A 472 -16.32 6.29 17.64
C VAL A 472 -15.31 7.38 17.93
N GLU A 473 -15.52 8.58 17.43
CA GLU A 473 -15.12 9.76 18.17
C GLU A 473 -16.03 9.84 19.41
N SER A 474 -15.50 9.44 20.54
CA SER A 474 -16.13 9.76 21.81
C SER A 474 -16.29 11.28 21.83
N ALA A 475 -17.52 11.77 22.01
CA ALA A 475 -17.83 13.21 22.02
C ALA A 475 -17.10 14.01 23.13
N THR A 476 -16.15 13.38 23.78
CA THR A 476 -15.36 13.88 24.92
C THR A 476 -13.85 13.73 24.75
N THR A 477 -13.32 13.45 23.57
CA THR A 477 -11.85 13.47 23.40
C THR A 477 -11.40 14.91 23.15
N PRO A 478 -10.75 15.58 24.11
CA PRO A 478 -10.12 16.87 23.89
C PRO A 478 -9.01 16.66 22.83
N SER A 479 -8.87 17.60 21.89
CA SER A 479 -7.75 17.59 20.96
C SER A 479 -6.43 17.68 21.74
N VAL A 480 -5.45 16.87 21.40
CA VAL A 480 -4.10 16.78 22.02
C VAL A 480 -3.39 18.14 22.12
N GLU A 481 -3.85 19.15 21.38
CA GLU A 481 -3.25 20.50 21.36
C GLU A 481 -3.62 21.38 22.57
N ASP A 482 -4.60 21.02 23.39
CA ASP A 482 -5.14 21.88 24.47
C ASP A 482 -4.93 21.36 25.90
N GLU A 483 -4.29 20.17 26.12
CA GLU A 483 -4.11 19.61 27.45
C GLU A 483 -2.66 19.73 27.98
N PRO A 484 -2.47 19.99 29.28
CA PRO A 484 -1.15 19.98 29.92
C PRO A 484 -0.49 18.59 29.80
N GLU A 485 0.85 18.53 29.77
CA GLU A 485 1.65 17.30 29.82
C GLU A 485 1.19 16.41 30.98
N ARG A 486 0.33 15.41 30.71
CA ARG A 486 -0.14 14.41 31.68
C ARG A 486 0.56 13.09 31.40
N ASN A 487 0.78 12.29 32.43
CA ASN A 487 1.32 10.93 32.30
C ASN A 487 0.25 10.01 31.65
N ARG A 488 0.36 9.75 30.35
CA ARG A 488 -0.60 8.94 29.58
C ARG A 488 -0.20 7.48 29.56
N VAL A 489 -1.12 6.61 29.93
CA VAL A 489 -0.93 5.16 29.93
C VAL A 489 -1.93 4.50 28.97
N LEU A 490 -1.42 3.85 27.93
CA LEU A 490 -2.22 3.09 26.97
C LEU A 490 -2.45 1.67 27.50
N VAL A 491 -3.72 1.24 27.51
CA VAL A 491 -4.12 -0.09 28.00
C VAL A 491 -4.86 -0.85 26.90
N PRO A 492 -4.14 -1.61 26.05
CA PRO A 492 -4.76 -2.49 25.06
C PRO A 492 -5.49 -3.66 25.70
N VAL A 493 -6.78 -3.82 25.41
CA VAL A 493 -7.65 -4.84 25.98
C VAL A 493 -8.27 -5.72 24.89
N ALA A 494 -7.93 -7.00 24.91
CA ALA A 494 -8.50 -7.97 23.98
C ALA A 494 -9.88 -8.51 24.42
N ARG A 495 -10.08 -8.65 25.74
CA ARG A 495 -11.30 -9.17 26.36
C ARG A 495 -11.92 -8.10 27.26
N PRO A 496 -13.17 -7.64 26.99
CA PRO A 496 -13.84 -6.60 27.78
C PRO A 496 -13.85 -6.88 29.30
N GLU A 497 -13.94 -8.15 29.67
CA GLU A 497 -14.03 -8.58 31.08
C GLU A 497 -12.74 -8.27 31.88
N ARG A 498 -11.60 -8.11 31.19
CA ARG A 498 -10.30 -7.82 31.81
C ARG A 498 -9.95 -6.32 31.87
N ALA A 499 -10.79 -5.45 31.33
CA ALA A 499 -10.52 -4.01 31.29
C ALA A 499 -10.31 -3.42 32.69
N SER A 500 -11.20 -3.72 33.64
CA SER A 500 -11.10 -3.23 35.02
C SER A 500 -9.84 -3.73 35.73
N THR A 501 -9.43 -4.97 35.49
CA THR A 501 -8.19 -5.56 36.04
C THR A 501 -6.94 -4.77 35.60
N TYR A 502 -6.83 -4.45 34.32
CA TYR A 502 -5.65 -3.71 33.84
C TYR A 502 -5.67 -2.23 34.21
N VAL A 503 -6.85 -1.58 34.27
CA VAL A 503 -6.94 -0.20 34.74
C VAL A 503 -6.56 -0.11 36.22
N ARG A 504 -7.01 -1.03 37.09
CA ARG A 504 -6.59 -1.12 38.48
C ARG A 504 -5.09 -1.43 38.63
N LEU A 505 -4.53 -2.22 37.71
CA LEU A 505 -3.09 -2.46 37.67
C LEU A 505 -2.34 -1.16 37.40
N VAL A 506 -2.79 -0.34 36.42
CA VAL A 506 -2.21 0.98 36.18
C VAL A 506 -2.32 1.86 37.40
N GLU A 507 -3.49 1.93 38.08
CA GLU A 507 -3.68 2.67 39.31
C GLU A 507 -2.66 2.28 40.38
N THR A 508 -2.38 0.98 40.52
CA THR A 508 -1.41 0.45 41.48
C THR A 508 0.02 0.82 41.05
N LEU A 509 0.39 0.65 39.77
CA LEU A 509 1.72 0.93 39.27
C LEU A 509 2.08 2.42 39.27
N THR A 510 1.10 3.30 39.14
CA THR A 510 1.28 4.76 39.12
C THR A 510 1.06 5.43 40.47
N ARG A 511 0.60 4.69 41.49
CA ARG A 511 0.37 5.22 42.82
C ARG A 511 1.63 5.89 43.40
N GLY A 512 1.49 7.12 43.86
CA GLY A 512 2.58 7.93 44.40
C GLY A 512 3.44 8.65 43.34
N GLN A 513 3.01 8.69 42.10
CA GLN A 513 3.58 9.62 41.09
C GLN A 513 3.10 11.05 41.39
N ALA A 514 3.86 12.04 40.91
CA ALA A 514 3.54 13.44 41.11
C ALA A 514 2.38 13.93 40.24
N ASP A 515 2.29 13.36 39.01
CA ASP A 515 1.24 13.70 38.06
C ASP A 515 0.16 12.61 38.05
N GLU A 516 -1.11 13.03 38.04
CA GLU A 516 -2.23 12.10 37.94
C GLU A 516 -2.23 11.44 36.57
N PRO A 517 -2.19 10.09 36.50
CA PRO A 517 -2.17 9.39 35.23
C PRO A 517 -3.53 9.47 34.54
N PHE A 518 -3.50 9.56 33.21
CA PHE A 518 -4.66 9.43 32.34
C PHE A 518 -4.58 8.09 31.58
N VAL A 519 -5.64 7.28 31.62
CA VAL A 519 -5.65 5.96 31.00
C VAL A 519 -6.46 5.97 29.72
N GLU A 520 -5.86 5.58 28.62
CA GLU A 520 -6.56 5.28 27.38
C GLU A 520 -6.72 3.76 27.23
N VAL A 521 -7.95 3.27 27.33
CA VAL A 521 -8.29 1.86 27.15
C VAL A 521 -8.60 1.63 25.69
N LEU A 522 -7.73 0.87 25.01
CA LEU A 522 -7.84 0.58 23.58
C LEU A 522 -8.36 -0.83 23.34
N THR A 523 -9.50 -0.98 22.65
CA THR A 523 -9.95 -2.28 22.15
C THR A 523 -9.79 -2.36 20.64
N ILE A 524 -9.21 -3.47 20.15
CA ILE A 524 -8.95 -3.67 18.75
C ILE A 524 -9.74 -4.87 18.24
N THR A 525 -10.61 -4.64 17.26
CA THR A 525 -11.31 -5.69 16.55
C THR A 525 -10.49 -6.07 15.32
N GLN A 526 -9.86 -7.25 15.35
CA GLN A 526 -9.07 -7.73 14.23
C GLN A 526 -9.98 -8.23 13.12
N ILE A 527 -9.73 -7.76 11.91
CA ILE A 527 -10.40 -8.22 10.71
C ILE A 527 -9.42 -8.89 9.73
N PRO A 528 -9.86 -9.92 8.98
CA PRO A 528 -9.08 -10.45 7.85
C PRO A 528 -8.85 -9.38 6.79
N ASP A 529 -7.73 -9.45 6.07
CA ASP A 529 -7.29 -8.48 5.03
C ASP A 529 -8.35 -8.13 3.96
N GLN A 530 -9.44 -8.87 3.89
CA GLN A 530 -10.46 -8.77 2.84
C GLN A 530 -11.83 -8.32 3.34
N THR A 531 -11.99 -8.13 4.63
CA THR A 531 -13.29 -7.74 5.21
C THR A 531 -13.43 -6.22 5.15
N PRO A 532 -14.49 -5.68 4.54
CA PRO A 532 -14.79 -4.26 4.61
C PRO A 532 -15.07 -3.84 6.07
N TYR A 533 -14.61 -2.67 6.46
CA TYR A 533 -14.78 -2.14 7.81
C TYR A 533 -16.25 -2.01 8.23
N GLU A 534 -17.13 -1.65 7.28
CA GLU A 534 -18.55 -1.46 7.52
C GLU A 534 -19.27 -2.74 8.02
N VAL A 535 -18.72 -3.91 7.70
CA VAL A 535 -19.32 -5.20 8.11
C VAL A 535 -19.11 -5.46 9.60
N VAL A 536 -18.11 -4.84 10.21
CA VAL A 536 -17.66 -5.14 11.58
C VAL A 536 -17.88 -3.97 12.54
N GLY A 537 -18.31 -2.80 12.01
CA GLY A 537 -18.47 -1.56 12.77
C GLY A 537 -19.36 -1.74 14.00
N ASP A 538 -20.54 -2.36 13.85
CA ASP A 538 -21.48 -2.59 14.94
C ASP A 538 -20.92 -3.51 16.03
N ALA A 539 -20.16 -4.54 15.63
CA ALA A 539 -19.51 -5.46 16.57
C ALA A 539 -18.37 -4.79 17.34
N ALA A 540 -17.60 -3.94 16.66
CA ALA A 540 -16.53 -3.16 17.29
C ALA A 540 -17.12 -2.14 18.28
N GLN A 541 -18.19 -1.42 17.90
CA GLN A 541 -18.92 -0.52 18.79
C GLN A 541 -19.44 -1.25 20.02
N GLY A 542 -20.08 -2.39 19.85
CA GLY A 542 -20.58 -3.19 20.96
C GLY A 542 -19.48 -3.67 21.93
N ARG A 543 -18.20 -3.75 21.49
CA ARG A 543 -17.07 -4.01 22.40
C ARG A 543 -16.72 -2.78 23.23
N VAL A 544 -16.70 -1.61 22.61
CA VAL A 544 -16.46 -0.33 23.34
C VAL A 544 -17.52 -0.14 24.40
N ASP A 545 -18.80 -0.28 24.04
CA ASP A 545 -19.93 -0.11 24.97
C ASP A 545 -19.84 -1.06 26.17
N ARG A 546 -19.42 -2.32 25.94
CA ARG A 546 -19.24 -3.31 27.03
C ARG A 546 -18.08 -2.93 27.96
N ILE A 547 -16.98 -2.40 27.42
CA ILE A 547 -15.85 -1.95 28.23
C ILE A 547 -16.24 -0.72 29.04
N GLU A 548 -16.91 0.27 28.43
CA GLU A 548 -17.41 1.46 29.13
C GLU A 548 -18.38 1.10 30.26
N ALA A 549 -19.35 0.24 29.98
CA ALA A 549 -20.29 -0.23 31.00
C ALA A 549 -19.57 -0.93 32.16
N ARG A 550 -18.57 -1.78 31.85
CA ARG A 550 -17.80 -2.50 32.86
C ARG A 550 -16.98 -1.56 33.75
N LEU A 551 -16.31 -0.56 33.12
CA LEU A 551 -15.50 0.40 33.87
C LEU A 551 -16.36 1.37 34.69
N ALA A 552 -17.54 1.73 34.20
CA ALA A 552 -18.49 2.60 34.90
C ALA A 552 -19.07 1.96 36.18
N ASP A 553 -19.16 0.62 36.22
CA ASP A 553 -19.63 -0.13 37.40
C ASP A 553 -18.55 -0.29 38.48
N GLU A 554 -17.29 0.10 38.18
CA GLU A 554 -16.17 -0.04 39.11
C GLU A 554 -15.82 1.30 39.77
N ASP A 555 -15.47 1.27 41.05
CA ASP A 555 -14.97 2.46 41.78
C ASP A 555 -13.48 2.67 41.47
N LEU A 556 -13.21 3.38 40.35
CA LEU A 556 -11.87 3.69 39.89
C LEU A 556 -11.51 5.13 40.28
N SER A 557 -10.31 5.34 40.82
CA SER A 557 -9.84 6.67 41.18
C SER A 557 -9.04 7.37 40.07
N ILE A 558 -8.91 6.73 38.95
CA ILE A 558 -8.12 7.21 37.78
C ILE A 558 -9.05 7.67 36.65
N GLU A 559 -8.66 8.76 35.98
CA GLU A 559 -9.37 9.27 34.81
C GLU A 559 -9.06 8.39 33.59
N TYR A 560 -10.09 7.98 32.86
CA TYR A 560 -9.93 7.10 31.70
C TYR A 560 -10.83 7.50 30.51
N THR A 561 -10.43 7.06 29.32
CA THR A 561 -11.27 7.04 28.10
C THR A 561 -11.20 5.67 27.46
N VAL A 562 -12.20 5.32 26.64
CA VAL A 562 -12.24 4.06 25.89
C VAL A 562 -12.26 4.36 24.42
N SER A 563 -11.30 3.79 23.70
CA SER A 563 -11.21 3.90 22.23
C SER A 563 -11.34 2.51 21.58
N GLY A 564 -12.05 2.45 20.45
CA GLY A 564 -12.26 1.23 19.68
C GLY A 564 -11.67 1.37 18.30
N HIS A 565 -10.80 0.43 17.91
CA HIS A 565 -10.21 0.39 16.57
C HIS A 565 -10.59 -0.90 15.85
N ILE A 566 -10.70 -0.82 14.52
CA ILE A 566 -10.78 -1.97 13.63
C ILE A 566 -9.44 -2.05 12.91
N SER A 567 -8.71 -3.15 13.07
CA SER A 567 -7.35 -3.27 12.56
C SER A 567 -7.07 -4.65 12.00
N ARG A 568 -6.11 -4.73 11.08
CA ARG A 568 -5.58 -5.98 10.54
C ARG A 568 -4.32 -6.45 11.26
N ASP A 569 -3.56 -5.53 11.84
CA ASP A 569 -2.36 -5.82 12.64
C ASP A 569 -2.47 -5.17 14.03
N ILE A 570 -2.86 -5.99 15.02
CA ILE A 570 -3.05 -5.57 16.41
C ILE A 570 -1.78 -4.94 16.99
N ALA A 571 -0.62 -5.56 16.75
CA ALA A 571 0.63 -5.11 17.35
C ALA A 571 1.04 -3.73 16.85
N PHE A 572 0.88 -3.53 15.55
CA PHE A 572 1.19 -2.26 14.94
C PHE A 572 0.23 -1.16 15.42
N ASP A 573 -1.06 -1.45 15.51
CA ASP A 573 -2.06 -0.48 15.99
C ASP A 573 -1.75 -0.01 17.42
N ILE A 574 -1.42 -0.94 18.31
CA ILE A 574 -0.97 -0.61 19.68
C ILE A 574 0.24 0.33 19.64
N VAL A 575 1.25 0.02 18.81
CA VAL A 575 2.48 0.82 18.72
C VAL A 575 2.19 2.22 18.14
N GLN A 576 1.31 2.33 17.17
CA GLN A 576 0.97 3.63 16.57
C GLN A 576 0.09 4.45 17.48
N THR A 577 -0.89 3.84 18.14
CA THR A 577 -1.69 4.55 19.16
C THR A 577 -0.78 5.11 20.24
N ALA A 578 0.14 4.29 20.77
CA ALA A 578 1.11 4.77 21.75
C ALA A 578 1.98 5.94 21.26
N ARG A 579 2.26 6.03 19.95
CA ARG A 579 2.99 7.17 19.35
C ARG A 579 2.12 8.41 19.19
N ASN A 580 0.89 8.22 18.72
CA ASN A 580 0.01 9.34 18.40
C ASN A 580 -0.54 10.03 19.64
N THR A 581 -0.74 9.24 20.71
CA THR A 581 -1.18 9.76 22.01
C THR A 581 -0.02 10.15 22.92
N GLU A 582 1.22 10.05 22.41
CA GLU A 582 2.45 10.32 23.20
C GLU A 582 2.47 9.58 24.55
N ALA A 583 2.02 8.29 24.53
CA ALA A 583 1.91 7.50 25.75
C ALA A 583 3.28 7.31 26.43
N ASP A 584 3.33 7.50 27.75
CA ASP A 584 4.52 7.27 28.58
C ASP A 584 4.74 5.80 28.88
N ALA A 585 3.66 5.02 28.88
CA ALA A 585 3.69 3.58 29.10
C ALA A 585 2.56 2.84 28.38
N VAL A 586 2.81 1.58 28.04
CA VAL A 586 1.78 0.62 27.62
C VAL A 586 1.66 -0.46 28.70
N VAL A 587 0.45 -0.73 29.16
CA VAL A 587 0.16 -1.84 30.11
C VAL A 587 -0.81 -2.79 29.42
N MET A 588 -0.38 -4.03 29.18
CA MET A 588 -1.19 -5.01 28.45
C MET A 588 -1.03 -6.42 29.00
N GLY A 589 -2.04 -7.26 28.76
CA GLY A 589 -1.93 -8.68 29.05
C GLY A 589 -0.89 -9.37 28.17
N TYR A 590 -0.18 -10.34 28.71
CA TYR A 590 0.69 -11.19 27.90
C TYR A 590 -0.17 -12.15 27.07
N PRO A 591 -0.07 -12.09 25.70
CA PRO A 591 -0.95 -12.91 24.85
C PRO A 591 -0.54 -14.39 24.85
N GLU A 592 -1.45 -15.26 25.26
CA GLU A 592 -1.25 -16.72 25.36
C GLU A 592 -1.00 -17.39 23.99
N THR A 593 -1.66 -16.91 22.94
CA THR A 593 -1.66 -17.53 21.60
C THR A 593 -0.96 -16.72 20.53
N HIS A 594 -0.76 -15.41 20.74
CA HIS A 594 -0.20 -14.47 19.74
C HIS A 594 1.11 -13.85 20.25
N HIS A 595 2.11 -14.69 20.56
CA HIS A 595 3.43 -14.22 21.02
C HIS A 595 4.08 -13.18 20.10
N GLU A 596 3.74 -13.17 18.80
CA GLU A 596 4.22 -12.18 17.84
C GLU A 596 3.76 -10.76 18.17
N VAL A 597 2.55 -10.59 18.78
CA VAL A 597 2.04 -9.28 19.21
C VAL A 597 2.90 -8.74 20.35
N ALA A 598 3.14 -9.56 21.39
CA ALA A 598 3.99 -9.16 22.50
C ALA A 598 5.40 -8.82 22.05
N GLU A 599 6.00 -9.65 21.18
CA GLU A 599 7.33 -9.43 20.64
C GLU A 599 7.41 -8.11 19.84
N THR A 600 6.42 -7.82 18.99
CA THR A 600 6.41 -6.58 18.20
C THR A 600 6.23 -5.35 19.08
N VAL A 601 5.32 -5.38 20.04
CA VAL A 601 5.09 -4.26 20.98
C VAL A 601 6.32 -4.05 21.85
N GLU A 602 6.94 -5.13 22.40
CA GLU A 602 8.17 -5.06 23.20
C GLU A 602 9.31 -4.31 22.48
N TYR A 603 9.47 -4.56 21.18
CA TYR A 603 10.59 -4.00 20.42
C TYR A 603 10.30 -2.68 19.70
N GLU A 604 9.04 -2.38 19.36
CA GLU A 604 8.66 -1.25 18.51
C GLU A 604 7.92 -0.12 19.25
N ALA A 605 7.44 -0.35 20.49
CA ALA A 605 6.79 0.69 21.27
C ALA A 605 7.73 1.89 21.52
N PRO A 606 7.21 3.13 21.43
CA PRO A 606 8.01 4.34 21.68
C PRO A 606 8.32 4.54 23.18
N CYS A 607 7.55 3.91 24.06
CA CYS A 607 7.54 4.05 25.51
C CYS A 607 7.83 2.73 26.21
N SER A 608 7.82 2.73 27.54
CA SER A 608 7.99 1.52 28.35
C SER A 608 6.75 0.62 28.28
N VAL A 609 6.94 -0.71 28.24
CA VAL A 609 5.85 -1.68 28.14
C VAL A 609 5.84 -2.60 29.37
N TYR A 610 4.67 -2.78 29.95
CA TYR A 610 4.42 -3.72 31.06
C TYR A 610 3.50 -4.83 30.55
N PHE A 611 4.03 -6.04 30.47
CA PHE A 611 3.22 -7.22 30.17
C PHE A 611 2.78 -7.90 31.47
N ALA A 612 1.48 -8.04 31.65
CA ALA A 612 0.88 -8.66 32.84
C ALA A 612 0.35 -10.06 32.52
N SER A 613 0.69 -11.05 33.35
CA SER A 613 0.18 -12.43 33.28
C SER A 613 -0.24 -12.91 34.66
N GLY A 614 -1.32 -13.70 34.74
CA GLY A 614 -1.82 -14.26 35.99
C GLY A 614 -2.61 -13.27 36.86
N PHE A 615 -3.06 -12.15 36.30
CA PHE A 615 -3.95 -11.20 36.93
C PHE A 615 -5.39 -11.55 36.60
N ASP A 616 -6.12 -12.07 37.57
CA ASP A 616 -7.55 -12.37 37.48
C ASP A 616 -8.39 -11.32 38.23
N ASP A 617 -9.76 -11.39 38.14
CA ASP A 617 -10.68 -10.43 38.71
C ASP A 617 -10.64 -10.36 40.26
N ALA A 618 -10.00 -11.33 40.92
CA ALA A 618 -9.75 -11.28 42.36
C ALA A 618 -8.63 -10.26 42.65
N ALA A 619 -8.80 -9.47 43.71
CA ALA A 619 -7.80 -8.47 44.12
C ALA A 619 -6.42 -9.12 44.29
N THR A 620 -5.53 -8.89 43.28
CA THR A 620 -4.14 -9.36 43.34
C THR A 620 -3.44 -8.71 44.52
N ASP A 621 -2.82 -9.49 45.38
CA ASP A 621 -2.09 -8.99 46.56
C ASP A 621 -0.75 -8.37 46.18
N PHE A 622 -0.66 -7.05 46.24
CA PHE A 622 0.56 -6.28 46.06
C PHE A 622 1.33 -6.01 47.36
N SER A 623 0.95 -6.63 48.47
CA SER A 623 1.67 -6.45 49.74
C SER A 623 3.14 -6.85 49.63
N THR A 624 3.45 -7.77 48.75
CA THR A 624 4.80 -8.27 48.48
C THR A 624 5.14 -8.18 46.96
N VAL A 625 6.31 -7.62 46.68
CA VAL A 625 6.90 -7.49 45.33
C VAL A 625 8.18 -8.31 45.27
N ASN A 626 8.24 -9.32 44.43
CA ASN A 626 9.43 -10.13 44.21
C ASN A 626 10.12 -9.65 42.92
N VAL A 627 11.41 -9.30 42.98
CA VAL A 627 12.16 -8.76 41.85
C VAL A 627 13.28 -9.69 41.44
N GLY A 628 13.27 -10.20 40.21
CA GLY A 628 14.38 -11.00 39.68
C GLY A 628 15.60 -10.14 39.35
N ALA A 629 16.76 -10.39 39.99
CA ALA A 629 17.99 -9.61 39.85
C ALA A 629 18.78 -10.01 38.58
N GLY A 630 18.18 -9.96 37.39
CA GLY A 630 18.83 -10.32 36.12
C GLY A 630 19.82 -9.27 35.58
N GLY A 631 19.73 -8.02 36.02
CA GLY A 631 20.52 -6.87 35.54
C GLY A 631 20.11 -6.42 34.12
N GLY A 632 20.78 -5.40 33.61
CA GLY A 632 20.58 -4.80 32.27
C GLY A 632 19.57 -3.69 32.15
N PRO A 633 19.32 -3.18 30.92
CA PRO A 633 18.55 -1.96 30.75
C PRO A 633 17.07 -2.13 31.15
N HIS A 634 16.46 -3.24 30.83
CA HIS A 634 15.07 -3.52 31.21
C HIS A 634 14.94 -3.69 32.74
N HIS A 635 15.86 -4.40 33.36
CA HIS A 635 15.90 -4.52 34.82
C HIS A 635 16.12 -3.16 35.49
N ARG A 636 17.09 -2.35 35.04
CA ARG A 636 17.31 -1.01 35.61
C ARG A 636 16.12 -0.08 35.44
N GLY A 637 15.42 -0.14 34.29
CA GLY A 637 14.21 0.65 34.05
C GLY A 637 13.04 0.27 34.96
N LEU A 638 13.02 -0.97 35.48
CA LEU A 638 11.99 -1.46 36.39
C LEU A 638 12.21 -0.95 37.83
N LEU A 639 13.46 -0.76 38.27
CA LEU A 639 13.79 -0.45 39.65
C LEU A 639 13.14 0.84 40.23
N PRO A 640 12.98 1.94 39.46
CA PRO A 640 12.23 3.12 39.95
C PRO A 640 10.79 2.81 40.37
N VAL A 641 10.10 1.93 39.63
CA VAL A 641 8.72 1.50 39.97
C VAL A 641 8.72 0.67 41.25
N VAL A 642 9.61 -0.31 41.34
CA VAL A 642 9.76 -1.15 42.54
C VAL A 642 10.13 -0.32 43.78
N ARG A 643 11.04 0.65 43.63
CA ARG A 643 11.44 1.56 44.73
C ARG A 643 10.23 2.38 45.21
N ARG A 644 9.39 2.86 44.31
CA ARG A 644 8.18 3.60 44.65
C ARG A 644 7.17 2.73 45.36
N LEU A 645 6.91 1.51 44.88
CA LEU A 645 6.02 0.56 45.53
C LEU A 645 6.54 0.20 46.94
N GLY A 646 7.83 -0.02 47.10
CA GLY A 646 8.47 -0.21 48.41
C GLY A 646 8.32 1.00 49.35
N GLY A 647 8.41 2.23 48.83
CA GLY A 647 8.16 3.47 49.57
C GLY A 647 6.71 3.63 50.06
N LEU A 648 5.75 2.94 49.43
CA LEU A 648 4.34 2.86 49.87
C LEU A 648 4.12 1.78 50.93
N GLY A 649 5.17 1.15 51.45
CA GLY A 649 5.13 0.18 52.56
C GLY A 649 5.01 -1.29 52.12
N MET A 650 5.14 -1.58 50.82
CA MET A 650 5.16 -2.96 50.32
C MET A 650 6.50 -3.63 50.66
N THR A 651 6.47 -4.96 50.88
CA THR A 651 7.69 -5.74 51.12
C THR A 651 8.36 -6.03 49.75
N VAL A 652 9.62 -5.69 49.61
CA VAL A 652 10.40 -5.92 48.36
C VAL A 652 11.42 -7.03 48.58
N ASN A 653 11.30 -8.14 47.84
CA ASN A 653 12.27 -9.24 47.85
C ASN A 653 13.11 -9.19 46.55
N VAL A 654 14.41 -8.97 46.65
CA VAL A 654 15.37 -9.12 45.57
C VAL A 654 15.81 -10.56 45.46
N VAL A 655 15.47 -11.24 44.40
CA VAL A 655 15.70 -12.66 44.20
C VAL A 655 16.80 -12.88 43.17
N GLY A 656 17.94 -13.41 43.61
CA GLY A 656 19.03 -13.86 42.75
C GLY A 656 18.97 -15.37 42.58
N VAL A 657 19.09 -15.88 41.39
CA VAL A 657 19.07 -17.33 41.09
C VAL A 657 20.37 -17.75 40.45
N THR A 658 21.02 -18.75 41.04
CA THR A 658 22.21 -19.41 40.49
C THR A 658 21.72 -20.74 39.90
N PRO A 659 21.78 -20.91 38.54
CA PRO A 659 21.37 -22.16 37.91
C PRO A 659 22.43 -23.27 38.12
N ASP A 660 21.96 -24.50 38.21
CA ASP A 660 22.85 -25.68 38.34
C ASP A 660 23.54 -26.05 37.04
N ASP A 661 23.11 -25.51 35.88
CA ASP A 661 23.65 -25.79 34.54
C ASP A 661 24.26 -24.52 33.92
N ASP A 662 25.48 -24.61 33.36
CA ASP A 662 26.23 -23.51 32.70
C ASP A 662 25.47 -22.83 31.54
N ARG A 663 24.42 -23.45 30.99
CA ARG A 663 23.62 -22.90 29.89
C ARG A 663 22.76 -21.69 30.26
N GLY A 664 22.49 -21.48 31.52
CA GLY A 664 21.73 -20.34 32.05
C GLY A 664 22.59 -19.25 32.70
N ALA A 665 23.90 -19.42 32.77
CA ALA A 665 24.81 -18.56 33.51
C ALA A 665 24.86 -17.10 33.01
N GLU A 666 24.59 -16.84 31.73
CA GLU A 666 24.53 -15.49 31.18
C GLU A 666 23.26 -14.70 31.58
N GLU A 667 22.20 -15.40 32.00
CA GLU A 667 20.89 -14.80 32.39
C GLU A 667 20.70 -14.84 33.91
N ALA A 668 21.60 -15.52 34.61
CA ALA A 668 21.66 -15.57 36.07
C ALA A 668 22.08 -14.23 36.66
N GLY A 669 21.45 -13.85 37.75
CA GLY A 669 21.91 -12.70 38.55
C GLY A 669 23.29 -13.01 39.13
N THR A 670 24.31 -12.24 38.77
CA THR A 670 25.60 -12.35 39.43
C THR A 670 25.53 -11.71 40.82
N PRO A 671 26.38 -12.09 41.78
CA PRO A 671 26.45 -11.42 43.10
C PRO A 671 26.58 -9.90 42.98
N GLU A 672 27.28 -9.43 41.93
CA GLU A 672 27.44 -8.00 41.65
C GLU A 672 26.11 -7.34 41.17
N THR A 673 25.31 -8.01 40.34
CA THR A 673 23.98 -7.48 39.89
C THR A 673 22.94 -7.48 41.03
N ILE A 674 23.04 -8.42 41.96
CA ILE A 674 22.19 -8.45 43.16
C ILE A 674 22.55 -7.29 44.08
N ALA A 675 23.85 -7.06 44.31
CA ALA A 675 24.33 -5.93 45.13
C ALA A 675 23.92 -4.60 44.52
N ASP A 676 24.12 -4.40 43.19
CA ASP A 676 23.75 -3.18 42.45
C ASP A 676 22.22 -2.92 42.53
N THR A 677 21.41 -3.99 42.51
CA THR A 677 19.95 -3.90 42.68
C THR A 677 19.56 -3.46 44.08
N VAL A 678 20.18 -4.06 45.10
CA VAL A 678 19.93 -3.71 46.51
C VAL A 678 20.36 -2.28 46.78
N ASP A 679 21.52 -1.85 46.31
CA ASP A 679 22.00 -0.46 46.45
C ASP A 679 21.06 0.53 45.75
N THR A 680 20.54 0.20 44.57
CA THR A 680 19.56 1.05 43.89
C THR A 680 18.25 1.17 44.64
N LEU A 681 17.84 0.15 45.41
CA LEU A 681 16.65 0.13 46.25
C LEU A 681 16.88 0.61 47.66
N GLU A 682 18.06 1.19 47.96
CA GLU A 682 18.37 1.77 49.25
C GLU A 682 17.31 2.82 49.63
N GLY A 683 16.80 2.74 50.88
CA GLY A 683 15.73 3.58 51.40
C GLY A 683 14.34 2.90 51.43
N VAL A 684 14.18 1.69 50.91
CA VAL A 684 12.96 0.87 51.05
C VAL A 684 12.98 0.21 52.45
N GLU A 685 12.00 0.52 53.31
CA GLU A 685 11.95 0.07 54.70
C GLU A 685 11.92 -1.46 54.87
N ARG A 686 11.26 -2.17 53.92
CA ARG A 686 11.06 -3.62 53.94
C ARG A 686 11.75 -4.30 52.75
N LEU A 687 13.05 -4.14 52.64
CA LEU A 687 13.86 -4.77 51.63
C LEU A 687 14.51 -6.07 52.14
N GLN A 688 14.32 -7.16 51.41
CA GLN A 688 14.92 -8.47 51.70
C GLN A 688 15.71 -8.97 50.49
N GLN A 689 16.83 -9.61 50.73
CA GLN A 689 17.64 -10.29 49.71
C GLN A 689 17.55 -11.80 49.87
N ARG A 690 17.31 -12.50 48.72
CA ARG A 690 17.31 -13.97 48.69
C ARG A 690 18.15 -14.50 47.54
N GLU A 691 19.09 -15.37 47.84
CA GLU A 691 19.84 -16.13 46.85
C GLU A 691 19.36 -17.59 46.85
N VAL A 692 19.04 -18.12 45.67
CA VAL A 692 18.43 -19.42 45.48
C VAL A 692 19.22 -20.20 44.43
N GLN A 693 19.55 -21.47 44.73
CA GLN A 693 20.07 -22.42 43.75
C GLN A 693 18.90 -23.21 43.15
N ALA A 694 18.82 -23.27 41.81
CA ALA A 694 17.74 -23.97 41.15
C ALA A 694 18.17 -24.53 39.80
N LEU A 695 17.43 -25.49 39.25
CA LEU A 695 17.69 -26.12 37.93
C LEU A 695 17.63 -25.11 36.77
N SER A 696 16.89 -24.01 36.93
CA SER A 696 16.83 -22.92 35.95
C SER A 696 16.46 -21.62 36.65
N VAL A 697 16.82 -20.48 36.01
CA VAL A 697 16.47 -19.13 36.52
C VAL A 697 14.95 -18.98 36.65
N ALA A 698 14.18 -19.41 35.64
CA ALA A 698 12.72 -19.34 35.66
C ALA A 698 12.10 -20.12 36.84
N ARG A 699 12.65 -21.31 37.15
CA ARG A 699 12.16 -22.11 38.24
C ARG A 699 12.45 -21.44 39.60
N GLY A 700 13.70 -21.00 39.81
CA GLY A 700 14.09 -20.35 41.03
C GLY A 700 13.29 -19.09 41.34
N LEU A 701 12.99 -18.27 40.34
CA LEU A 701 12.19 -17.05 40.50
C LEU A 701 10.73 -17.36 40.83
N VAL A 702 10.10 -18.30 40.13
CA VAL A 702 8.68 -18.63 40.33
C VAL A 702 8.44 -19.34 41.65
N ASP A 703 9.27 -20.36 41.99
CA ASP A 703 9.13 -21.10 43.22
C ASP A 703 9.32 -20.17 44.44
N THR A 704 10.31 -19.26 44.40
CA THR A 704 10.52 -18.24 45.44
C THR A 704 9.36 -17.25 45.55
N ALA A 705 8.82 -16.79 44.43
CA ALA A 705 7.67 -15.87 44.42
C ALA A 705 6.39 -16.58 44.97
N ALA A 706 6.19 -17.86 44.63
CA ALA A 706 5.10 -18.65 45.17
C ALA A 706 5.20 -18.84 46.71
N GLU A 707 6.41 -19.01 47.22
CA GLU A 707 6.67 -19.10 48.66
C GLU A 707 6.44 -17.77 49.38
N ASN A 708 6.91 -16.68 48.81
CA ASN A 708 6.79 -15.35 49.41
C ASN A 708 5.38 -14.74 49.30
N GLY A 709 4.60 -15.20 48.31
CA GLY A 709 3.36 -14.54 47.88
C GLY A 709 3.61 -13.24 47.11
N GLY A 710 2.55 -12.59 46.62
CA GLY A 710 2.61 -11.32 45.93
C GLY A 710 2.94 -11.43 44.46
N VAL A 711 3.46 -10.37 43.86
CA VAL A 711 3.69 -10.21 42.40
C VAL A 711 5.17 -10.36 42.06
N LEU A 712 5.46 -11.10 40.98
CA LEU A 712 6.82 -11.24 40.45
C LEU A 712 7.09 -10.20 39.34
N PHE A 713 8.13 -9.39 39.49
CA PHE A 713 8.60 -8.42 38.53
C PHE A 713 9.92 -8.87 37.91
N ILE A 714 9.97 -8.93 36.58
CA ILE A 714 11.17 -9.25 35.83
C ILE A 714 11.37 -8.28 34.66
N GLY A 715 12.61 -8.07 34.24
CA GLY A 715 12.93 -7.38 33.00
C GLY A 715 12.75 -8.27 31.78
N ALA A 716 12.42 -7.71 30.65
CA ALA A 716 12.38 -8.41 29.37
C ALA A 716 13.79 -8.94 28.98
N THR A 717 13.85 -9.86 28.03
CA THR A 717 15.12 -10.55 27.68
C THR A 717 16.16 -9.62 27.07
N ARG A 718 17.43 -9.76 27.46
CA ARG A 718 18.59 -9.09 26.90
C ARG A 718 19.10 -9.69 25.58
N THR A 719 18.67 -10.91 25.28
CA THR A 719 19.21 -11.66 24.16
C THR A 719 18.71 -11.09 22.83
N ARG A 720 19.63 -11.03 21.84
CA ARG A 720 19.31 -10.63 20.47
C ARG A 720 18.12 -11.46 19.97
N ARG A 721 17.18 -10.83 19.26
CA ARG A 721 15.96 -11.47 18.68
C ARG A 721 16.24 -12.82 18.05
N LEU A 722 17.36 -12.98 17.36
CA LEU A 722 17.78 -14.23 16.70
C LEU A 722 18.06 -15.37 17.70
N ARG A 723 18.67 -15.07 18.85
CA ARG A 723 19.01 -16.07 19.88
C ARG A 723 17.77 -16.50 20.67
N ARG A 724 16.87 -15.56 20.99
CA ARG A 724 15.58 -15.86 21.60
C ARG A 724 14.75 -16.79 20.72
N TRP A 725 14.78 -16.60 19.42
CA TRP A 725 14.11 -17.48 18.47
C TRP A 725 14.62 -18.93 18.47
N ILE A 726 15.91 -19.15 18.68
CA ILE A 726 16.52 -20.49 18.63
C ILE A 726 16.41 -21.22 19.98
N LEU A 727 16.50 -20.49 21.10
CA LEU A 727 16.68 -21.05 22.44
C LEU A 727 15.51 -20.75 23.41
N GLY A 728 14.53 -19.90 23.01
CA GLY A 728 13.49 -19.34 23.90
C GLY A 728 14.05 -18.24 24.81
N GLY A 729 13.16 -17.47 25.44
CA GLY A 729 13.51 -16.42 26.42
C GLY A 729 13.22 -16.85 27.84
N THR A 730 14.00 -16.37 28.81
CA THR A 730 13.71 -16.57 30.22
C THR A 730 12.34 -16.03 30.65
N PRO A 731 11.88 -14.83 30.16
CA PRO A 731 10.54 -14.36 30.45
C PRO A 731 9.43 -15.31 30.00
N ASP A 732 9.55 -15.91 28.82
CA ASP A 732 8.54 -16.84 28.31
C ASP A 732 8.43 -18.10 29.20
N GLN A 733 9.58 -18.62 29.69
CA GLN A 733 9.62 -19.74 30.62
C GLN A 733 9.08 -19.36 32.00
N VAL A 734 9.34 -18.13 32.46
CA VAL A 734 8.82 -17.63 33.74
C VAL A 734 7.31 -17.52 33.68
N ILE A 735 6.76 -16.92 32.62
CA ILE A 735 5.31 -16.75 32.45
C ILE A 735 4.60 -18.11 32.45
N GLN A 736 5.07 -19.05 31.63
CA GLN A 736 4.48 -20.38 31.54
C GLN A 736 4.48 -21.14 32.87
N ARG A 737 5.55 -21.01 33.68
CA ARG A 737 5.64 -21.64 35.01
C ARG A 737 4.82 -20.92 36.04
N ALA A 738 4.81 -19.59 36.01
CA ALA A 738 4.06 -18.76 36.91
C ALA A 738 2.56 -18.96 36.76
N GLU A 739 2.09 -19.13 35.53
CA GLU A 739 0.69 -19.46 35.25
C GLU A 739 0.28 -20.81 35.86
N ALA A 740 1.15 -21.83 35.74
CA ALA A 740 0.95 -23.12 36.35
C ALA A 740 1.00 -23.07 37.91
N ALA A 741 1.75 -22.14 38.48
CA ALA A 741 1.92 -21.93 39.91
C ALA A 741 0.93 -20.91 40.50
N GLY A 742 0.11 -20.24 39.69
CA GLY A 742 -0.81 -19.18 40.15
C GLY A 742 -0.11 -17.92 40.65
N VAL A 743 1.11 -17.62 40.14
CA VAL A 743 1.91 -16.45 40.52
C VAL A 743 1.69 -15.33 39.51
N PRO A 744 1.19 -14.14 39.88
CA PRO A 744 1.08 -13.01 38.97
C PRO A 744 2.46 -12.46 38.61
N VAL A 745 2.68 -12.20 37.31
CA VAL A 745 3.98 -11.74 36.77
C VAL A 745 3.80 -10.46 35.98
N ILE A 746 4.73 -9.52 36.16
CA ILE A 746 4.90 -8.36 35.34
C ILE A 746 6.27 -8.43 34.65
N VAL A 747 6.28 -8.44 33.32
CA VAL A 747 7.48 -8.35 32.49
C VAL A 747 7.62 -6.92 31.99
N PHE A 748 8.71 -6.27 32.32
CA PHE A 748 8.98 -4.89 31.95
C PHE A 748 9.97 -4.78 30.79
N ALA A 749 9.57 -4.08 29.74
CA ALA A 749 10.42 -3.69 28.63
C ALA A 749 10.62 -2.16 28.63
N ALA A 750 11.86 -1.73 28.74
CA ALA A 750 12.19 -0.29 28.69
C ALA A 750 12.07 0.25 27.24
N SER A 751 11.71 1.55 27.13
CA SER A 751 11.68 2.26 25.87
C SER A 751 13.02 2.23 25.12
N ARG A 752 12.98 2.45 23.80
CA ARG A 752 14.11 2.38 22.86
C ARG A 752 15.40 3.05 23.37
N GLY A 753 16.38 2.27 23.82
CA GLY A 753 17.73 2.73 24.12
C GLY A 753 18.84 1.82 23.57
N VAL A 754 18.51 0.62 23.06
CA VAL A 754 19.47 -0.48 22.86
C VAL A 754 19.46 -1.09 21.45
N GLN A 755 18.69 -0.60 20.52
CA GLN A 755 18.66 -1.16 19.16
C GLN A 755 19.87 -0.71 18.33
N GLY A 756 20.75 -1.65 17.99
CA GLY A 756 21.80 -1.40 17.00
C GLY A 756 21.19 -1.25 15.60
N ARG A 757 21.62 -0.22 14.84
CA ARG A 757 21.21 0.04 13.44
C ARG A 757 21.26 -1.20 12.55
N PHE A 758 22.12 -2.15 12.87
CA PHE A 758 22.24 -3.42 12.13
C PHE A 758 21.05 -4.37 12.33
N GLU A 759 20.46 -4.41 13.52
CA GLU A 759 19.28 -5.25 13.80
C GLU A 759 18.01 -4.73 13.10
N GLU A 760 17.88 -3.42 12.96
CA GLU A 760 16.79 -2.78 12.25
C GLU A 760 16.69 -3.21 10.78
N TYR A 761 17.84 -3.43 10.11
CA TYR A 761 17.92 -3.87 8.72
C TYR A 761 17.87 -5.38 8.53
N THR A 762 18.34 -6.17 9.50
CA THR A 762 18.44 -7.63 9.36
C THR A 762 17.21 -8.38 9.88
N TYR A 763 16.48 -7.82 10.83
CA TYR A 763 15.32 -8.45 11.43
C TYR A 763 14.17 -8.77 10.44
N PRO A 764 13.78 -7.90 9.51
CA PRO A 764 12.76 -8.25 8.52
C PRO A 764 13.12 -9.48 7.68
N VAL A 765 14.40 -9.66 7.36
CA VAL A 765 14.89 -10.82 6.59
C VAL A 765 14.77 -12.10 7.42
N VAL A 766 15.16 -12.04 8.69
CA VAL A 766 15.12 -13.19 9.61
C VAL A 766 13.68 -13.60 9.91
N ARG A 767 12.78 -12.63 10.16
CA ARG A 767 11.35 -12.87 10.40
C ARG A 767 10.69 -13.58 9.20
N ARG A 768 11.10 -13.23 7.98
CA ARG A 768 10.58 -13.84 6.76
C ARG A 768 11.12 -15.26 6.55
N LEU A 769 12.37 -15.50 6.83
CA LEU A 769 12.94 -16.86 6.82
C LEU A 769 12.19 -17.76 7.81
N ARG A 770 11.83 -17.24 8.99
CA ARG A 770 10.99 -17.96 9.96
C ARG A 770 9.63 -18.33 9.39
N ARG A 771 8.90 -17.38 8.78
CA ARG A 771 7.60 -17.66 8.15
C ARG A 771 7.68 -18.67 6.99
N MET A 772 8.82 -18.76 6.30
CA MET A 772 9.02 -19.75 5.23
C MET A 772 9.29 -21.17 5.75
N PHE A 773 9.86 -21.31 6.97
CA PHE A 773 10.23 -22.60 7.56
C PHE A 773 9.29 -23.08 8.67
N SER A 774 8.43 -22.22 9.23
CA SER A 774 7.38 -22.63 10.18
C SER A 774 6.12 -23.02 9.41
N SER A 775 5.92 -24.31 9.21
CA SER A 775 4.74 -24.89 8.54
C SER A 775 3.51 -25.02 9.46
N SER A 776 3.41 -24.27 10.53
CA SER A 776 2.34 -24.39 11.52
C SER A 776 1.62 -23.05 11.70
N TYR A 777 0.74 -22.71 10.76
CA TYR A 777 -0.40 -21.86 11.04
C TYR A 777 -1.60 -22.74 11.37
N PRO A 778 -2.35 -22.47 12.46
CA PRO A 778 -3.63 -23.13 12.65
C PRO A 778 -4.54 -22.78 11.50
N SER A 779 -5.16 -23.79 10.91
CA SER A 779 -6.13 -23.64 9.82
C SER A 779 -7.26 -22.70 10.25
N ARG A 780 -7.60 -21.75 9.39
CA ARG A 780 -8.63 -20.72 9.49
C ARG A 780 -10.04 -21.17 9.95
N GLY A 781 -10.29 -22.46 10.14
CA GLY A 781 -11.56 -22.98 10.63
C GLY A 781 -11.91 -22.67 12.10
N ALA A 782 -10.94 -22.25 12.91
CA ALA A 782 -11.16 -22.04 14.33
C ALA A 782 -11.73 -20.65 14.70
N VAL A 783 -11.73 -19.68 13.76
CA VAL A 783 -12.29 -18.33 13.99
C VAL A 783 -13.75 -18.28 13.56
N ASP A 784 -14.14 -19.00 12.50
CA ASP A 784 -15.53 -19.10 12.08
C ASP A 784 -16.39 -19.89 13.08
N ASP A 785 -15.83 -20.92 13.71
CA ASP A 785 -16.58 -21.69 14.72
C ASP A 785 -16.88 -20.89 16.00
N ARG A 786 -16.03 -19.92 16.39
CA ARG A 786 -16.27 -19.10 17.60
C ARG A 786 -17.30 -18.00 17.39
N VAL A 787 -17.40 -17.43 16.20
CA VAL A 787 -18.45 -16.44 15.86
C VAL A 787 -19.81 -17.13 15.76
N GLN A 788 -19.86 -18.39 15.30
CA GLN A 788 -21.08 -19.18 15.26
C GLN A 788 -21.51 -19.70 16.65
N ASP A 789 -20.56 -20.01 17.53
CA ASP A 789 -20.87 -20.45 18.88
C ASP A 789 -21.41 -19.28 19.76
N GLU A 790 -20.89 -18.04 19.59
CA GLU A 790 -21.47 -16.85 20.25
C GLU A 790 -22.87 -16.49 19.72
N GLU A 791 -23.16 -16.68 18.43
CA GLU A 791 -24.53 -16.50 17.90
C GLU A 791 -25.50 -17.60 18.34
N VAL A 792 -25.04 -18.79 18.63
CA VAL A 792 -25.87 -19.90 19.14
C VAL A 792 -26.16 -19.73 20.63
N GLU A 793 -25.21 -19.27 21.45
CA GLU A 793 -25.47 -18.99 22.88
C GLU A 793 -26.45 -17.82 23.06
N THR A 794 -26.35 -16.75 22.26
CA THR A 794 -27.32 -15.64 22.37
C THR A 794 -28.72 -15.98 21.88
N ARG A 795 -28.90 -17.04 21.06
CA ARG A 795 -30.22 -17.54 20.65
C ARG A 795 -30.83 -18.55 21.62
N SER A 796 -30.07 -19.18 22.51
CA SER A 796 -30.59 -20.15 23.47
C SER A 796 -31.18 -19.52 24.72
N ASP A 797 -30.77 -18.30 25.07
CA ASP A 797 -31.29 -17.59 26.28
C ASP A 797 -32.53 -16.71 26.01
N GLY A 798 -33.00 -16.61 24.77
CA GLY A 798 -34.17 -15.81 24.37
C GLY A 798 -35.51 -16.56 24.26
N GLY A 799 -35.61 -17.79 24.72
CA GLY A 799 -36.77 -18.65 24.49
C GLY A 799 -37.32 -19.36 25.70
N SER A 800 -37.71 -18.64 26.74
CA SER A 800 -38.73 -19.10 27.73
C SER A 800 -39.16 -17.90 28.57
N ASP A 801 -40.20 -17.22 28.08
CA ASP A 801 -41.39 -16.84 28.78
C ASP A 801 -42.44 -16.27 27.85
#